data_642e7261bb87aec0f49e8a4e792f482b
#
_entry.id   642e7261bb87aec0f49e8a4e792f482b
#
_cell.length_a   1.000
_cell.length_b   1.000
_cell.length_c   1.000
_cell.angle_alpha   90.00
_cell.angle_beta   90.00
_cell.angle_gamma   90.00
#
_symmetry.space_group_name_H-M   'P 1'
#
loop_
_entity.id
_entity.type
_entity.pdbx_description
1 polymer ?
#
loop_
_entity_poly.entity_id
_entity_poly.type
_entity_poly.pdbx_seq_one_letter_code
_entity_poly.pdbx_strand_id
1 'polypeptide(L)'
;MKTYSTQNIRNVVLLGSTKSGKTTLSEAMLYEGKVIDRRGTVEGKNTVSDNAEIEQLNQRSIYATPLYAEFMDTKFNIIDTPGADDFVGGAVSACQVCDLGVLVINAQQGVEVGTQIYARYAKEYNIPLIAAVNQLDGDKASWETTLETMKEAFGNKPVVVQYPVTVGPDFDGFIDVLKMKYYRFEGDTGKRQDLEIPADQLEVAEELRNELIERAAEYDDTLMETFFEQGSLSEDEIRKGLGVGIREGKVMPIFCLSAKKDIGVKRLMEFTIRTAASPAERPCVTKDEKVYECKQEAPVSLFIYKTAVEPHLGEVAYFKVMTGELTEGMDLENPETGDKERITAIYAVAGKKKEKVTDLMAGDIGCTVKLRAAKTNVTLCAPGADIAYKEIKFPNYKYRCAVKAKDAKDEEKVSEAMAKIAAEDPTYIIEYHKEQKQTILKGMGEQHVNTLKWRLQNENKLEIEFSAPKISYRETITKVATADYRHKKQSGGAGQFGEVHLLIAPYQEGVDPGNRFKVDGKEVVLNIKGKEEFDLPWGGKLEYYNCIVGGAIDARFMPAILKGINEKMSEGPLTGSLARDIRVYVYDGKMHPVDSNEISFVLAARNAFKEAFRIAGPKIMEPIYTVEVMTPSEYMGACMSDLQNRRALIEGMGSDKGFEVIKARVPLAELYRYSTTLSSLSSGSATFTMEFADYQPVPGDVQEKLLKAYLEEEKED
;
A
#
# COMPACT_ATOMS: atom_id res chain seq x y z
N MET A 1 -22.75 16.64 -21.95
CA MET A 1 -22.56 17.23 -20.60
C MET A 1 -22.13 18.68 -20.76
N LYS A 2 -22.57 19.62 -19.89
CA LYS A 2 -22.09 21.00 -19.86
C LYS A 2 -20.76 21.10 -19.13
N THR A 3 -20.02 22.18 -19.36
CA THR A 3 -18.82 22.53 -18.59
C THR A 3 -19.22 23.15 -17.25
N TYR A 4 -18.57 22.75 -16.17
CA TYR A 4 -18.80 23.23 -14.82
C TYR A 4 -17.63 24.09 -14.35
N SER A 5 -17.92 25.21 -13.70
CA SER A 5 -16.88 26.00 -13.03
C SER A 5 -16.30 25.24 -11.84
N THR A 6 -15.05 25.51 -11.47
CA THR A 6 -14.37 24.87 -10.33
C THR A 6 -15.18 24.92 -9.02
N GLN A 7 -15.95 25.98 -8.81
CA GLN A 7 -16.82 26.12 -7.64
C GLN A 7 -18.02 25.16 -7.64
N ASN A 8 -18.47 24.76 -8.85
CA ASN A 8 -19.60 23.87 -9.04
C ASN A 8 -19.17 22.41 -9.29
N ILE A 9 -18.01 22.04 -8.78
CA ILE A 9 -17.48 20.66 -8.80
C ILE A 9 -17.37 20.16 -7.37
N ARG A 10 -17.66 18.87 -7.17
CA ARG A 10 -17.41 18.15 -5.92
C ARG A 10 -16.75 16.80 -6.25
N ASN A 11 -15.52 16.61 -5.79
CA ASN A 11 -14.77 15.37 -5.96
C ASN A 11 -14.89 14.53 -4.71
N VAL A 12 -15.63 13.45 -4.78
CA VAL A 12 -16.03 12.63 -3.65
C VAL A 12 -15.46 11.23 -3.79
N VAL A 13 -14.77 10.73 -2.77
CA VAL A 13 -14.38 9.34 -2.67
C VAL A 13 -15.30 8.61 -1.68
N LEU A 14 -15.84 7.46 -2.08
CA LEU A 14 -16.61 6.58 -1.19
C LEU A 14 -15.65 5.62 -0.49
N LEU A 15 -15.53 5.74 0.81
CA LEU A 15 -14.63 4.95 1.67
C LEU A 15 -15.44 4.08 2.64
N GLY A 16 -14.85 3.00 3.13
CA GLY A 16 -15.48 2.13 4.13
C GLY A 16 -15.23 0.66 3.88
N SER A 17 -15.57 -0.18 4.86
CA SER A 17 -15.37 -1.63 4.83
C SER A 17 -16.11 -2.32 3.68
N THR A 18 -15.74 -3.57 3.44
CA THR A 18 -16.49 -4.45 2.52
C THR A 18 -17.95 -4.59 3.00
N LYS A 19 -18.89 -4.55 2.03
CA LYS A 19 -20.34 -4.66 2.28
C LYS A 19 -20.95 -3.49 3.08
N SER A 20 -20.27 -2.36 3.24
CA SER A 20 -20.88 -1.15 3.82
C SER A 20 -21.91 -0.48 2.90
N GLY A 21 -21.94 -0.86 1.62
CA GLY A 21 -22.93 -0.35 0.65
C GLY A 21 -22.44 0.84 -0.18
N LYS A 22 -21.14 1.04 -0.35
CA LYS A 22 -20.54 2.11 -1.18
C LYS A 22 -21.07 2.08 -2.61
N THR A 23 -21.00 0.93 -3.27
CA THR A 23 -21.47 0.74 -4.64
C THR A 23 -22.99 0.97 -4.76
N THR A 24 -23.77 0.55 -3.76
CA THR A 24 -25.22 0.84 -3.72
C THR A 24 -25.46 2.34 -3.55
N LEU A 25 -24.63 3.03 -2.76
CA LEU A 25 -24.70 4.49 -2.61
C LEU A 25 -24.32 5.20 -3.92
N SER A 26 -23.27 4.76 -4.60
CA SER A 26 -22.91 5.33 -5.90
C SER A 26 -24.02 5.18 -6.94
N GLU A 27 -24.68 4.02 -7.00
CA GLU A 27 -25.87 3.80 -7.86
C GLU A 27 -27.03 4.75 -7.52
N ALA A 28 -27.31 4.96 -6.23
CA ALA A 28 -28.33 5.89 -5.79
C ALA A 28 -27.97 7.35 -6.14
N MET A 29 -26.72 7.76 -5.99
CA MET A 29 -26.25 9.09 -6.39
C MET A 29 -26.33 9.30 -7.91
N LEU A 30 -26.01 8.28 -8.72
CA LEU A 30 -26.16 8.34 -10.19
C LEU A 30 -27.62 8.44 -10.61
N TYR A 31 -28.52 7.73 -9.91
CA TYR A 31 -29.96 7.79 -10.16
C TYR A 31 -30.53 9.16 -9.82
N GLU A 32 -30.19 9.72 -8.66
CA GLU A 32 -30.58 11.06 -8.26
C GLU A 32 -30.01 12.16 -9.17
N GLY A 33 -28.80 11.96 -9.70
CA GLY A 33 -28.18 12.79 -10.73
C GLY A 33 -28.70 12.53 -12.15
N LYS A 34 -29.67 11.65 -12.33
CA LYS A 34 -30.29 11.31 -13.63
C LYS A 34 -29.28 10.83 -14.70
N VAL A 35 -28.18 10.25 -14.31
CA VAL A 35 -27.17 9.62 -15.20
C VAL A 35 -27.65 8.24 -15.61
N ILE A 36 -28.43 7.59 -14.74
CA ILE A 36 -29.10 6.32 -14.97
C ILE A 36 -30.60 6.44 -14.66
N ASP A 37 -31.41 5.75 -15.43
CA ASP A 37 -32.89 5.75 -15.28
C ASP A 37 -33.36 4.72 -14.23
N ARG A 38 -32.51 3.73 -13.91
CA ARG A 38 -32.79 2.66 -12.96
C ARG A 38 -31.52 2.27 -12.23
N ARG A 39 -31.60 2.13 -10.90
CA ARG A 39 -30.50 1.65 -10.05
C ARG A 39 -30.18 0.18 -10.33
N GLY A 40 -28.92 -0.12 -10.55
CA GLY A 40 -28.40 -1.49 -10.55
C GLY A 40 -28.25 -2.05 -9.13
N THR A 41 -27.96 -3.33 -9.02
CA THR A 41 -27.65 -4.01 -7.77
C THR A 41 -26.44 -4.92 -7.95
N VAL A 42 -25.67 -5.10 -6.89
CA VAL A 42 -24.47 -5.97 -6.91
C VAL A 42 -24.88 -7.41 -7.20
N GLU A 43 -25.97 -7.88 -6.59
CA GLU A 43 -26.53 -9.22 -6.80
C GLU A 43 -27.03 -9.40 -8.25
N GLY A 44 -27.60 -8.33 -8.81
CA GLY A 44 -28.05 -8.29 -10.22
C GLY A 44 -26.93 -8.17 -11.24
N LYS A 45 -25.67 -7.95 -10.78
CA LYS A 45 -24.47 -7.80 -11.64
C LYS A 45 -24.59 -6.71 -12.69
N ASN A 46 -25.34 -5.67 -12.40
CA ASN A 46 -25.71 -4.62 -13.35
C ASN A 46 -25.46 -3.20 -12.83
N THR A 47 -24.60 -3.04 -11.82
CA THR A 47 -24.15 -1.75 -11.32
C THR A 47 -23.21 -1.08 -12.33
N VAL A 48 -23.19 0.24 -12.35
CA VAL A 48 -22.30 1.02 -13.23
C VAL A 48 -20.85 0.91 -12.76
N SER A 49 -20.62 0.82 -11.45
CA SER A 49 -19.30 0.76 -10.84
C SER A 49 -18.65 -0.62 -11.02
N ASP A 50 -19.28 -1.69 -10.50
CA ASP A 50 -18.73 -3.06 -10.57
C ASP A 50 -19.01 -3.65 -11.97
N ASN A 51 -18.29 -3.17 -12.95
CA ASN A 51 -18.57 -3.47 -14.36
C ASN A 51 -17.59 -4.46 -15.01
N ALA A 52 -16.49 -4.82 -14.34
CA ALA A 52 -15.58 -5.85 -14.80
C ALA A 52 -16.14 -7.26 -14.53
N GLU A 53 -15.89 -8.20 -15.44
CA GLU A 53 -16.39 -9.57 -15.31
C GLU A 53 -16.01 -10.21 -13.96
N ILE A 54 -14.78 -10.00 -13.52
CA ILE A 54 -14.28 -10.54 -12.24
C ILE A 54 -15.01 -9.93 -11.03
N GLU A 55 -15.41 -8.65 -11.08
CA GLU A 55 -16.20 -8.00 -10.04
C GLU A 55 -17.61 -8.59 -9.98
N GLN A 56 -18.23 -8.77 -11.13
CA GLN A 56 -19.57 -9.38 -11.27
C GLN A 56 -19.59 -10.85 -10.83
N LEU A 57 -18.52 -11.61 -11.13
CA LEU A 57 -18.37 -12.99 -10.68
C LEU A 57 -18.25 -13.10 -9.16
N ASN A 58 -17.46 -12.21 -8.56
CA ASN A 58 -17.22 -12.19 -7.12
C ASN A 58 -18.25 -11.39 -6.32
N GLN A 59 -19.16 -10.65 -6.99
CA GLN A 59 -20.11 -9.71 -6.39
C GLN A 59 -19.42 -8.76 -5.40
N ARG A 60 -18.29 -8.19 -5.85
CA ARG A 60 -17.40 -7.35 -5.04
C ARG A 60 -16.62 -6.40 -5.92
N SER A 61 -16.50 -5.16 -5.49
CA SER A 61 -15.60 -4.18 -6.10
C SER A 61 -14.13 -4.59 -5.94
N ILE A 62 -13.39 -4.54 -7.03
CA ILE A 62 -11.94 -4.81 -7.12
C ILE A 62 -11.22 -3.54 -7.53
N TYR A 63 -11.81 -2.77 -8.41
CA TYR A 63 -11.24 -1.55 -8.96
C TYR A 63 -11.90 -0.31 -8.37
N ALA A 64 -11.13 0.77 -8.20
CA ALA A 64 -11.70 2.09 -7.97
C ALA A 64 -12.27 2.62 -9.29
N THR A 65 -13.58 2.88 -9.31
CA THR A 65 -14.30 3.26 -10.51
C THR A 65 -14.74 4.71 -10.46
N PRO A 66 -14.25 5.57 -11.39
CA PRO A 66 -14.72 6.93 -11.51
C PRO A 66 -16.10 6.99 -12.13
N LEU A 67 -16.95 7.83 -11.55
CA LEU A 67 -18.33 8.08 -11.93
C LEU A 67 -18.59 9.58 -11.89
N TYR A 68 -19.63 10.06 -12.56
CA TYR A 68 -20.11 11.43 -12.37
C TYR A 68 -21.62 11.46 -12.21
N ALA A 69 -22.11 12.47 -11.49
CA ALA A 69 -23.52 12.79 -11.36
C ALA A 69 -23.72 14.31 -11.46
N GLU A 70 -24.83 14.75 -12.02
CA GLU A 70 -25.20 16.17 -12.13
C GLU A 70 -26.39 16.44 -11.21
N PHE A 71 -26.19 17.25 -10.17
CA PHE A 71 -27.23 17.51 -9.19
C PHE A 71 -27.19 18.97 -8.73
N MET A 72 -28.33 19.67 -8.74
CA MET A 72 -28.46 21.08 -8.33
C MET A 72 -27.36 21.99 -8.93
N ASP A 73 -27.18 21.95 -10.26
CA ASP A 73 -26.18 22.72 -11.00
C ASP A 73 -24.72 22.44 -10.58
N THR A 74 -24.45 21.33 -9.94
CA THR A 74 -23.14 20.89 -9.49
C THR A 74 -22.79 19.54 -10.10
N LYS A 75 -21.56 19.38 -10.56
CA LYS A 75 -20.99 18.10 -10.99
C LYS A 75 -20.34 17.40 -9.81
N PHE A 76 -20.83 16.23 -9.51
CA PHE A 76 -20.13 15.29 -8.61
C PHE A 76 -19.24 14.38 -9.44
N ASN A 77 -17.95 14.40 -9.18
CA ASN A 77 -17.07 13.30 -9.55
C ASN A 77 -17.02 12.36 -8.35
N ILE A 78 -17.46 11.14 -8.53
CA ILE A 78 -17.55 10.12 -7.49
C ILE A 78 -16.56 9.03 -7.83
N ILE A 79 -15.68 8.67 -6.90
CA ILE A 79 -14.85 7.49 -7.05
C ILE A 79 -15.34 6.44 -6.07
N ASP A 80 -15.99 5.40 -6.61
CA ASP A 80 -16.40 4.22 -5.83
C ASP A 80 -15.19 3.32 -5.64
N THR A 81 -14.84 3.00 -4.39
CA THR A 81 -13.63 2.26 -4.06
C THR A 81 -13.91 0.87 -3.49
N PRO A 82 -13.03 -0.10 -3.72
CA PRO A 82 -13.09 -1.39 -3.06
C PRO A 82 -13.08 -1.24 -1.53
N GLY A 83 -13.81 -2.10 -0.83
CA GLY A 83 -13.82 -2.11 0.63
C GLY A 83 -12.93 -3.18 1.26
N ALA A 84 -12.31 -4.03 0.45
CA ALA A 84 -11.40 -5.06 0.92
C ALA A 84 -9.95 -4.52 0.95
N ASP A 85 -9.21 -4.85 2.01
CA ASP A 85 -7.83 -4.43 2.22
C ASP A 85 -6.88 -4.92 1.10
N ASP A 86 -7.20 -6.05 0.47
CA ASP A 86 -6.49 -6.58 -0.70
C ASP A 86 -6.48 -5.61 -1.90
N PHE A 87 -7.42 -4.67 -1.99
CA PHE A 87 -7.58 -3.73 -3.11
C PHE A 87 -7.49 -2.26 -2.66
N VAL A 88 -6.90 -2.00 -1.52
CA VAL A 88 -6.81 -0.65 -0.92
C VAL A 88 -6.06 0.36 -1.80
N GLY A 89 -5.19 -0.10 -2.71
CA GLY A 89 -4.46 0.76 -3.64
C GLY A 89 -5.37 1.69 -4.45
N GLY A 90 -6.54 1.21 -4.87
CA GLY A 90 -7.53 2.02 -5.57
C GLY A 90 -8.11 3.15 -4.71
N ALA A 91 -8.35 2.90 -3.42
CA ALA A 91 -8.81 3.93 -2.49
C ALA A 91 -7.73 4.98 -2.19
N VAL A 92 -6.48 4.54 -2.07
CA VAL A 92 -5.33 5.45 -1.88
C VAL A 92 -5.17 6.38 -3.09
N SER A 93 -5.26 5.83 -4.31
CA SER A 93 -5.24 6.65 -5.54
C SER A 93 -6.39 7.67 -5.58
N ALA A 94 -7.59 7.26 -5.18
CA ALA A 94 -8.76 8.13 -5.14
C ALA A 94 -8.59 9.27 -4.11
N CYS A 95 -8.01 8.99 -2.95
CA CYS A 95 -7.73 10.01 -1.93
C CYS A 95 -6.77 11.09 -2.43
N GLN A 96 -5.85 10.79 -3.35
CA GLN A 96 -4.94 11.80 -3.92
C GLN A 96 -5.68 12.88 -4.73
N VAL A 97 -6.80 12.55 -5.34
CA VAL A 97 -7.49 13.44 -6.30
C VAL A 97 -8.86 13.93 -5.84
N CYS A 98 -9.46 13.30 -4.84
CA CYS A 98 -10.73 13.76 -4.28
C CYS A 98 -10.55 14.85 -3.24
N ASP A 99 -11.62 15.61 -2.98
CA ASP A 99 -11.61 16.74 -2.07
C ASP A 99 -12.43 16.47 -0.81
N LEU A 100 -13.25 15.42 -0.83
CA LEU A 100 -14.09 14.96 0.27
C LEU A 100 -14.18 13.43 0.28
N GLY A 101 -14.14 12.82 1.46
CA GLY A 101 -14.44 11.41 1.67
C GLY A 101 -15.82 11.24 2.31
N VAL A 102 -16.64 10.37 1.72
CA VAL A 102 -17.85 9.86 2.38
C VAL A 102 -17.52 8.50 2.96
N LEU A 103 -17.37 8.46 4.29
CA LEU A 103 -17.09 7.24 5.04
C LEU A 103 -18.40 6.48 5.29
N VAL A 104 -18.62 5.43 4.50
CA VAL A 104 -19.85 4.63 4.56
C VAL A 104 -19.70 3.55 5.64
N ILE A 105 -20.51 3.64 6.68
CA ILE A 105 -20.50 2.76 7.85
C ILE A 105 -21.75 1.89 7.83
N ASN A 106 -21.57 0.58 8.01
CA ASN A 106 -22.69 -0.35 8.08
C ASN A 106 -23.32 -0.27 9.49
N ALA A 107 -24.59 0.11 9.59
CA ALA A 107 -25.33 0.23 10.85
C ALA A 107 -25.47 -1.09 11.63
N GLN A 108 -25.20 -2.24 11.00
CA GLN A 108 -25.23 -3.55 11.65
C GLN A 108 -23.90 -3.94 12.29
N GLN A 109 -22.79 -3.32 11.86
CA GLN A 109 -21.43 -3.66 12.30
C GLN A 109 -20.77 -2.51 13.07
N GLY A 110 -21.23 -1.27 12.89
CA GLY A 110 -20.55 -0.10 13.41
C GLY A 110 -19.21 0.14 12.70
N VAL A 111 -18.24 0.71 13.42
CA VAL A 111 -16.89 0.97 12.91
C VAL A 111 -16.06 -0.31 12.97
N GLU A 112 -15.69 -0.80 11.81
CA GLU A 112 -14.83 -1.96 11.64
C GLU A 112 -13.36 -1.54 11.42
N VAL A 113 -12.40 -2.48 11.54
CA VAL A 113 -10.97 -2.22 11.21
C VAL A 113 -10.81 -1.64 9.82
N GLY A 114 -11.53 -2.19 8.83
CA GLY A 114 -11.54 -1.65 7.48
C GLY A 114 -11.95 -0.18 7.44
N THR A 115 -12.98 0.21 8.18
CA THR A 115 -13.42 1.62 8.29
C THR A 115 -12.31 2.52 8.81
N GLN A 116 -11.58 2.09 9.85
CA GLN A 116 -10.45 2.86 10.40
C GLN A 116 -9.26 2.94 9.44
N ILE A 117 -8.96 1.87 8.69
CA ILE A 117 -7.91 1.87 7.68
C ILE A 117 -8.19 2.95 6.64
N TYR A 118 -9.41 3.01 6.10
CA TYR A 118 -9.79 4.01 5.11
C TYR A 118 -9.80 5.44 5.69
N ALA A 119 -10.25 5.61 6.94
CA ALA A 119 -10.19 6.89 7.63
C ALA A 119 -8.73 7.36 7.88
N ARG A 120 -7.81 6.43 8.12
CA ARG A 120 -6.38 6.72 8.24
C ARG A 120 -5.79 7.21 6.92
N TYR A 121 -6.09 6.56 5.79
CA TYR A 121 -5.67 7.04 4.48
C TYR A 121 -6.28 8.41 4.16
N ALA A 122 -7.56 8.63 4.44
CA ALA A 122 -8.16 9.95 4.28
C ALA A 122 -7.42 11.02 5.09
N LYS A 123 -7.00 10.72 6.33
CA LYS A 123 -6.19 11.62 7.16
C LYS A 123 -4.80 11.85 6.56
N GLU A 124 -4.13 10.82 6.05
CA GLU A 124 -2.80 10.93 5.43
C GLU A 124 -2.81 11.87 4.21
N TYR A 125 -3.88 11.80 3.43
CA TYR A 125 -4.10 12.68 2.27
C TYR A 125 -4.85 13.97 2.60
N ASN A 126 -5.07 14.26 3.89
CA ASN A 126 -5.81 15.43 4.36
C ASN A 126 -7.21 15.55 3.74
N ILE A 127 -7.89 14.43 3.52
CA ILE A 127 -9.26 14.39 3.01
C ILE A 127 -10.24 14.55 4.19
N PRO A 128 -11.05 15.60 4.21
CA PRO A 128 -12.12 15.73 5.19
C PRO A 128 -13.17 14.65 5.00
N LEU A 129 -13.80 14.22 6.09
CA LEU A 129 -14.75 13.11 6.07
C LEU A 129 -16.16 13.56 6.49
N ILE A 130 -17.15 13.03 5.77
CA ILE A 130 -18.55 12.97 6.16
C ILE A 130 -18.87 11.50 6.44
N ALA A 131 -19.52 11.17 7.55
CA ALA A 131 -19.94 9.81 7.86
C ALA A 131 -21.36 9.56 7.33
N ALA A 132 -21.53 8.45 6.62
CA ALA A 132 -22.80 7.98 6.10
C ALA A 132 -23.15 6.64 6.77
N VAL A 133 -23.99 6.65 7.80
CA VAL A 133 -24.47 5.44 8.46
C VAL A 133 -25.55 4.82 7.56
N ASN A 134 -25.17 3.77 6.86
CA ASN A 134 -25.97 3.11 5.84
C ASN A 134 -26.52 1.76 6.33
N GLN A 135 -27.51 1.23 5.59
CA GLN A 135 -28.21 -0.01 5.95
C GLN A 135 -28.96 0.08 7.29
N LEU A 136 -29.47 1.26 7.62
CA LEU A 136 -30.35 1.46 8.77
C LEU A 136 -31.66 0.65 8.67
N ASP A 137 -31.99 0.18 7.48
CA ASP A 137 -33.10 -0.74 7.17
C ASP A 137 -32.76 -2.22 7.37
N GLY A 138 -31.56 -2.55 7.85
CA GLY A 138 -31.14 -3.93 8.12
C GLY A 138 -31.70 -4.48 9.44
N ASP A 139 -32.00 -5.79 9.47
CA ASP A 139 -32.61 -6.46 10.62
C ASP A 139 -31.81 -6.31 11.94
N LYS A 140 -30.49 -6.14 11.82
CA LYS A 140 -29.56 -6.01 12.96
C LYS A 140 -28.97 -4.59 13.11
N ALA A 141 -29.58 -3.62 12.44
CA ALA A 141 -29.09 -2.24 12.54
C ALA A 141 -29.26 -1.69 13.97
N SER A 142 -28.27 -1.02 14.48
CA SER A 142 -28.27 -0.29 15.75
C SER A 142 -27.62 1.07 15.57
N TRP A 143 -28.39 2.11 15.79
CA TRP A 143 -27.90 3.49 15.75
C TRP A 143 -26.99 3.79 16.92
N GLU A 144 -27.39 3.41 18.13
CA GLU A 144 -26.67 3.68 19.38
C GLU A 144 -25.28 3.04 19.36
N THR A 145 -25.22 1.73 19.04
CA THR A 145 -23.95 1.00 18.96
C THR A 145 -23.04 1.59 17.88
N THR A 146 -23.61 2.02 16.75
CA THR A 146 -22.84 2.65 15.68
C THR A 146 -22.23 3.98 16.15
N LEU A 147 -22.99 4.82 16.85
CA LEU A 147 -22.49 6.08 17.42
C LEU A 147 -21.41 5.85 18.47
N GLU A 148 -21.57 4.85 19.35
CA GLU A 148 -20.58 4.49 20.36
C GLU A 148 -19.25 4.11 19.70
N THR A 149 -19.28 3.20 18.74
CA THR A 149 -18.07 2.78 18.02
C THR A 149 -17.44 3.93 17.23
N MET A 150 -18.23 4.87 16.70
CA MET A 150 -17.72 6.08 16.04
C MET A 150 -17.03 7.02 17.04
N LYS A 151 -17.59 7.24 18.22
CA LYS A 151 -16.98 8.05 19.27
C LYS A 151 -15.67 7.43 19.77
N GLU A 152 -15.64 6.12 19.95
CA GLU A 152 -14.42 5.39 20.32
C GLU A 152 -13.32 5.55 19.26
N ALA A 153 -13.66 5.37 17.98
CA ALA A 153 -12.70 5.39 16.88
C ALA A 153 -12.21 6.80 16.53
N PHE A 154 -13.10 7.81 16.56
CA PHE A 154 -12.83 9.15 16.04
C PHE A 154 -12.86 10.26 17.10
N GLY A 155 -13.07 9.89 18.36
CA GLY A 155 -13.13 10.85 19.48
C GLY A 155 -14.27 11.85 19.33
N ASN A 156 -13.97 13.13 19.49
CA ASN A 156 -14.96 14.21 19.44
C ASN A 156 -15.29 14.72 18.03
N LYS A 157 -14.78 14.09 16.96
CA LYS A 157 -15.06 14.55 15.58
C LYS A 157 -16.49 14.27 15.10
N PRO A 158 -17.12 13.11 15.40
CA PRO A 158 -18.47 12.82 14.96
C PRO A 158 -19.49 13.82 15.54
N VAL A 159 -20.33 14.38 14.66
CA VAL A 159 -21.40 15.32 15.04
C VAL A 159 -22.69 14.89 14.33
N VAL A 160 -23.76 14.72 15.09
CA VAL A 160 -25.04 14.25 14.57
C VAL A 160 -25.75 15.36 13.80
N VAL A 161 -25.86 15.24 12.48
CA VAL A 161 -26.69 16.12 11.62
C VAL A 161 -28.07 15.50 11.39
N GLN A 162 -28.12 14.17 11.42
CA GLN A 162 -29.35 13.40 11.27
C GLN A 162 -29.36 12.21 12.23
N TYR A 163 -30.53 11.85 12.72
CA TYR A 163 -30.72 10.61 13.47
C TYR A 163 -32.03 9.91 13.08
N PRO A 164 -32.07 8.56 13.09
CA PRO A 164 -33.27 7.81 12.69
C PRO A 164 -34.32 7.83 13.78
N VAL A 165 -35.60 7.87 13.41
CA VAL A 165 -36.72 7.70 14.34
C VAL A 165 -36.93 6.22 14.65
N THR A 166 -36.74 5.37 13.64
CA THR A 166 -36.79 3.90 13.76
C THR A 166 -35.61 3.31 13.01
N VAL A 167 -35.16 2.13 13.41
CA VAL A 167 -34.13 1.35 12.73
C VAL A 167 -34.65 -0.05 12.40
N GLY A 168 -33.97 -0.75 11.50
CA GLY A 168 -34.40 -2.06 11.03
C GLY A 168 -35.36 -2.00 9.86
N PRO A 169 -36.12 -3.06 9.57
CA PRO A 169 -36.99 -3.15 8.40
C PRO A 169 -38.00 -1.99 8.26
N ASP A 170 -38.40 -1.40 9.38
CA ASP A 170 -39.32 -0.28 9.46
C ASP A 170 -38.66 1.10 9.31
N PHE A 171 -37.35 1.14 9.03
CA PHE A 171 -36.65 2.40 8.75
C PHE A 171 -37.24 3.06 7.51
N ASP A 172 -37.93 4.18 7.71
CA ASP A 172 -38.61 4.96 6.68
C ASP A 172 -38.22 6.44 6.68
N GLY A 173 -37.36 6.89 7.64
CA GLY A 173 -36.98 8.29 7.71
C GLY A 173 -36.10 8.65 8.89
N PHE A 174 -35.76 9.94 8.95
CA PHE A 174 -34.87 10.49 9.96
C PHE A 174 -35.23 11.95 10.29
N ILE A 175 -34.83 12.40 11.46
CA ILE A 175 -34.88 13.79 11.85
C ILE A 175 -33.60 14.49 11.41
N ASP A 176 -33.75 15.57 10.64
CA ASP A 176 -32.66 16.46 10.23
C ASP A 176 -32.53 17.59 11.26
N VAL A 177 -31.51 17.50 12.09
CA VAL A 177 -31.23 18.42 13.19
C VAL A 177 -30.87 19.83 12.69
N LEU A 178 -30.23 19.91 11.53
CA LEU A 178 -29.91 21.21 10.91
C LEU A 178 -31.15 21.96 10.42
N LYS A 179 -32.16 21.22 9.93
CA LYS A 179 -33.42 21.76 9.40
C LYS A 179 -34.53 21.79 10.44
N MET A 180 -34.40 21.05 11.52
CA MET A 180 -35.47 20.80 12.51
C MET A 180 -36.74 20.30 11.85
N LYS A 181 -36.61 19.22 11.03
CA LYS A 181 -37.70 18.58 10.31
C LYS A 181 -37.57 17.07 10.35
N TYR A 182 -38.71 16.37 10.37
CA TYR A 182 -38.77 14.95 10.16
C TYR A 182 -38.97 14.64 8.68
N TYR A 183 -38.03 13.95 8.08
CA TYR A 183 -38.08 13.51 6.69
C TYR A 183 -38.49 12.04 6.64
N ARG A 184 -39.68 11.78 6.13
CA ARG A 184 -40.22 10.45 5.92
C ARG A 184 -40.25 10.12 4.45
N PHE A 185 -39.96 8.86 4.09
CA PHE A 185 -39.87 8.40 2.71
C PHE A 185 -40.90 7.34 2.40
N GLU A 186 -41.46 7.36 1.20
CA GLU A 186 -42.44 6.39 0.74
C GLU A 186 -41.79 5.26 -0.05
N GLY A 187 -41.68 4.07 0.54
CA GLY A 187 -41.10 2.90 -0.12
C GLY A 187 -39.66 3.14 -0.60
N ASP A 188 -39.32 2.57 -1.77
CA ASP A 188 -37.96 2.62 -2.36
C ASP A 188 -37.86 3.68 -3.49
N THR A 189 -38.67 4.72 -3.43
CA THR A 189 -38.79 5.70 -4.51
C THR A 189 -37.96 6.97 -4.30
N GLY A 190 -37.33 7.13 -3.12
CA GLY A 190 -36.65 8.38 -2.72
C GLY A 190 -37.62 9.56 -2.52
N LYS A 191 -38.94 9.35 -2.63
CA LYS A 191 -39.97 10.38 -2.49
C LYS A 191 -40.14 10.75 -1.03
N ARG A 192 -39.76 11.98 -0.67
CA ARG A 192 -39.74 12.52 0.67
C ARG A 192 -41.02 13.28 1.03
N GLN A 193 -41.50 13.12 2.25
CA GLN A 193 -42.43 13.98 2.92
C GLN A 193 -41.77 14.75 4.04
N ASP A 194 -41.96 16.06 4.08
CA ASP A 194 -41.41 16.93 5.13
C ASP A 194 -42.48 17.10 6.21
N LEU A 195 -42.20 16.56 7.40
CA LEU A 195 -43.14 16.53 8.54
C LEU A 195 -42.54 17.32 9.72
N GLU A 196 -43.42 17.73 10.65
CA GLU A 196 -42.98 18.24 11.95
C GLU A 196 -42.40 17.09 12.79
N ILE A 197 -41.46 17.44 13.66
CA ILE A 197 -40.80 16.49 14.54
C ILE A 197 -41.85 15.95 15.54
N PRO A 198 -41.95 14.61 15.73
CA PRO A 198 -42.82 14.04 16.73
C PRO A 198 -42.54 14.59 18.13
N ALA A 199 -43.58 14.79 18.95
CA ALA A 199 -43.44 15.44 20.25
C ALA A 199 -42.50 14.71 21.22
N ASP A 200 -42.42 13.39 21.12
CA ASP A 200 -41.52 12.52 21.87
C ASP A 200 -40.06 12.58 21.44
N GLN A 201 -39.78 13.16 20.26
CA GLN A 201 -38.44 13.32 19.69
C GLN A 201 -37.94 14.77 19.77
N LEU A 202 -38.79 15.73 20.17
CA LEU A 202 -38.45 17.14 20.08
C LEU A 202 -37.32 17.51 21.04
N GLU A 203 -37.32 17.01 22.29
CA GLU A 203 -36.27 17.27 23.29
C GLU A 203 -34.91 16.79 22.80
N VAL A 204 -34.82 15.56 22.27
CA VAL A 204 -33.58 14.99 21.68
C VAL A 204 -33.11 15.81 20.49
N ALA A 205 -34.03 16.24 19.63
CA ALA A 205 -33.68 17.07 18.45
C ALA A 205 -33.12 18.44 18.88
N GLU A 206 -33.66 19.06 19.92
CA GLU A 206 -33.20 20.34 20.46
C GLU A 206 -31.83 20.20 21.13
N GLU A 207 -31.58 19.14 21.90
CA GLU A 207 -30.28 18.86 22.49
C GLU A 207 -29.20 18.68 21.41
N LEU A 208 -29.44 17.83 20.40
CA LEU A 208 -28.53 17.61 19.29
C LEU A 208 -28.31 18.89 18.46
N ARG A 209 -29.34 19.73 18.31
CA ARG A 209 -29.20 21.01 17.64
C ARG A 209 -28.31 21.97 18.41
N ASN A 210 -28.42 22.03 19.72
CA ASN A 210 -27.54 22.85 20.54
C ASN A 210 -26.08 22.36 20.43
N GLU A 211 -25.84 21.07 20.51
CA GLU A 211 -24.51 20.49 20.26
C GLU A 211 -23.97 20.90 18.87
N LEU A 212 -24.82 20.82 17.83
CA LEU A 212 -24.45 21.21 16.47
C LEU A 212 -24.10 22.69 16.35
N ILE A 213 -24.84 23.57 17.04
CA ILE A 213 -24.57 25.03 17.10
C ILE A 213 -23.24 25.30 17.80
N GLU A 214 -23.02 24.71 18.98
CA GLU A 214 -21.76 24.85 19.73
C GLU A 214 -20.56 24.41 18.87
N ARG A 215 -20.68 23.27 18.23
CA ARG A 215 -19.62 22.74 17.33
C ARG A 215 -19.40 23.63 16.11
N ALA A 216 -20.44 24.24 15.54
CA ALA A 216 -20.28 25.16 14.42
C ALA A 216 -19.61 26.48 14.85
N ALA A 217 -19.97 27.00 16.03
CA ALA A 217 -19.40 28.24 16.58
C ALA A 217 -17.92 28.10 16.96
N GLU A 218 -17.47 26.91 17.36
CA GLU A 218 -16.07 26.64 17.79
C GLU A 218 -15.02 27.00 16.75
N TYR A 219 -15.36 27.02 15.45
CA TYR A 219 -14.41 27.16 14.34
C TYR A 219 -14.46 28.53 13.63
N ASP A 220 -15.23 29.48 14.11
CA ASP A 220 -15.32 30.83 13.55
C ASP A 220 -15.61 31.82 14.69
N ASP A 221 -14.66 32.72 14.99
CA ASP A 221 -14.75 33.67 16.08
C ASP A 221 -16.00 34.56 15.96
N THR A 222 -16.40 34.94 14.74
CA THR A 222 -17.60 35.76 14.51
C THR A 222 -18.89 35.01 14.82
N LEU A 223 -18.92 33.69 14.56
CA LEU A 223 -20.04 32.80 14.92
C LEU A 223 -20.10 32.57 16.42
N MET A 224 -18.94 32.49 17.07
CA MET A 224 -18.86 32.38 18.53
C MET A 224 -19.42 33.63 19.22
N GLU A 225 -19.05 34.86 18.74
CA GLU A 225 -19.61 36.11 19.22
C GLU A 225 -21.13 36.16 19.01
N THR A 226 -21.60 35.81 17.81
CA THR A 226 -23.05 35.77 17.49
C THR A 226 -23.80 34.82 18.40
N PHE A 227 -23.24 33.65 18.67
CA PHE A 227 -23.83 32.64 19.56
C PHE A 227 -23.93 33.17 21.01
N PHE A 228 -22.89 33.84 21.51
CA PHE A 228 -22.94 34.45 22.87
C PHE A 228 -23.94 35.58 22.97
N GLU A 229 -24.13 36.36 21.91
CA GLU A 229 -25.05 37.52 21.91
C GLU A 229 -26.51 37.07 21.75
N GLN A 230 -26.78 36.09 20.86
CA GLN A 230 -28.16 35.70 20.45
C GLN A 230 -28.62 34.40 21.07
N GLY A 231 -27.71 33.60 21.64
CA GLY A 231 -28.01 32.27 22.18
C GLY A 231 -28.33 31.20 21.12
N SER A 232 -28.20 31.53 19.82
CA SER A 232 -28.52 30.63 18.69
C SER A 232 -27.79 31.05 17.44
N LEU A 233 -27.69 30.18 16.44
CA LEU A 233 -27.20 30.44 15.09
C LEU A 233 -28.25 30.05 14.04
N SER A 234 -28.32 30.80 12.97
CA SER A 234 -29.12 30.46 11.79
C SER A 234 -28.56 29.21 11.07
N GLU A 235 -29.38 28.59 10.24
CA GLU A 235 -28.95 27.41 9.45
C GLU A 235 -27.71 27.69 8.58
N ASP A 236 -27.63 28.85 7.93
CA ASP A 236 -26.51 29.20 7.07
C ASP A 236 -25.22 29.48 7.89
N GLU A 237 -25.34 30.08 9.09
CA GLU A 237 -24.23 30.26 10.01
C GLU A 237 -23.72 28.91 10.52
N ILE A 238 -24.61 27.99 10.91
CA ILE A 238 -24.23 26.62 11.31
C ILE A 238 -23.47 25.92 10.16
N ARG A 239 -23.97 26.03 8.92
CA ARG A 239 -23.29 25.46 7.77
C ARG A 239 -21.91 26.05 7.53
N LYS A 240 -21.78 27.38 7.67
CA LYS A 240 -20.50 28.07 7.53
C LYS A 240 -19.49 27.52 8.55
N GLY A 241 -19.84 27.46 9.82
CA GLY A 241 -18.97 26.94 10.86
C GLY A 241 -18.61 25.47 10.66
N LEU A 242 -19.60 24.63 10.37
CA LEU A 242 -19.36 23.20 10.05
C LEU A 242 -18.44 23.07 8.84
N GLY A 243 -18.62 23.90 7.80
CA GLY A 243 -17.77 23.87 6.60
C GLY A 243 -16.30 24.12 6.93
N VAL A 244 -15.99 25.04 7.85
CA VAL A 244 -14.63 25.26 8.35
C VAL A 244 -14.13 24.04 9.11
N GLY A 245 -14.90 23.53 10.08
CA GLY A 245 -14.55 22.35 10.88
C GLY A 245 -14.34 21.10 10.05
N ILE A 246 -15.13 20.89 8.98
CA ILE A 246 -14.97 19.79 8.04
C ILE A 246 -13.65 19.95 7.28
N ARG A 247 -13.37 21.13 6.69
CA ARG A 247 -12.13 21.36 5.94
C ARG A 247 -10.87 21.13 6.77
N GLU A 248 -10.91 21.49 8.03
CA GLU A 248 -9.81 21.26 8.97
C GLU A 248 -9.74 19.83 9.51
N GLY A 249 -10.70 18.96 9.14
CA GLY A 249 -10.77 17.58 9.61
C GLY A 249 -11.06 17.44 11.11
N LYS A 250 -11.65 18.47 11.72
CA LYS A 250 -12.01 18.50 13.14
C LYS A 250 -13.44 18.06 13.40
N VAL A 251 -14.32 18.17 12.39
CA VAL A 251 -15.73 17.77 12.43
C VAL A 251 -16.00 16.72 11.38
N MET A 252 -16.77 15.70 11.75
CA MET A 252 -17.28 14.64 10.88
C MET A 252 -18.81 14.57 11.02
N PRO A 253 -19.57 15.25 10.16
CA PRO A 253 -21.03 15.19 10.18
C PRO A 253 -21.55 13.78 9.89
N ILE A 254 -22.59 13.35 10.62
CA ILE A 254 -23.19 12.03 10.49
C ILE A 254 -24.55 12.13 9.79
N PHE A 255 -24.72 11.32 8.75
CA PHE A 255 -25.93 11.18 7.95
C PHE A 255 -26.53 9.79 8.06
N CYS A 256 -27.88 9.72 8.02
CA CYS A 256 -28.66 8.49 8.05
C CYS A 256 -29.05 8.07 6.64
N LEU A 257 -28.73 6.83 6.26
CA LEU A 257 -28.98 6.33 4.91
C LEU A 257 -29.59 4.91 4.90
N SER A 258 -30.46 4.67 3.93
CA SER A 258 -30.60 3.40 3.25
C SER A 258 -30.39 3.61 1.76
N ALA A 259 -29.17 3.40 1.27
CA ALA A 259 -28.84 3.55 -0.13
C ALA A 259 -29.69 2.61 -1.01
N LYS A 260 -30.05 1.43 -0.49
CA LYS A 260 -30.94 0.46 -1.16
C LYS A 260 -32.35 1.00 -1.35
N LYS A 261 -32.93 1.65 -0.34
CA LYS A 261 -34.27 2.26 -0.41
C LYS A 261 -34.25 3.71 -0.91
N ASP A 262 -33.08 4.27 -1.24
CA ASP A 262 -32.89 5.68 -1.62
C ASP A 262 -33.35 6.69 -0.55
N ILE A 263 -33.17 6.30 0.72
CA ILE A 263 -33.47 7.16 1.86
C ILE A 263 -32.21 7.95 2.24
N GLY A 264 -32.32 9.28 2.27
CA GLY A 264 -31.28 10.20 2.72
C GLY A 264 -30.25 10.61 1.66
N VAL A 265 -30.16 9.93 0.51
CA VAL A 265 -29.11 10.17 -0.51
C VAL A 265 -29.16 11.59 -1.06
N LYS A 266 -30.32 12.09 -1.49
CA LYS A 266 -30.50 13.50 -1.92
C LYS A 266 -30.00 14.48 -0.87
N ARG A 267 -30.32 14.24 0.40
CA ARG A 267 -29.98 15.15 1.48
C ARG A 267 -28.48 15.17 1.75
N LEU A 268 -27.80 14.04 1.65
CA LEU A 268 -26.33 13.96 1.68
C LEU A 268 -25.71 14.79 0.55
N MET A 269 -26.23 14.65 -0.70
CA MET A 269 -25.75 15.41 -1.85
C MET A 269 -26.01 16.93 -1.67
N GLU A 270 -27.20 17.34 -1.21
CA GLU A 270 -27.51 18.74 -0.91
C GLU A 270 -26.57 19.34 0.12
N PHE A 271 -26.31 18.62 1.20
CA PHE A 271 -25.39 19.07 2.25
C PHE A 271 -23.97 19.20 1.70
N THR A 272 -23.52 18.22 0.93
CA THR A 272 -22.18 18.25 0.30
C THR A 272 -22.01 19.46 -0.59
N ILE A 273 -23.00 19.84 -1.39
CA ILE A 273 -22.94 21.03 -2.24
C ILE A 273 -22.79 22.31 -1.40
N ARG A 274 -23.57 22.41 -0.32
CA ARG A 274 -23.69 23.66 0.45
C ARG A 274 -22.64 23.83 1.53
N THR A 275 -21.98 22.76 1.96
CA THR A 275 -21.13 22.77 3.16
C THR A 275 -19.71 22.27 2.90
N ALA A 276 -19.54 21.28 2.01
CA ALA A 276 -18.21 20.78 1.68
C ALA A 276 -17.48 21.71 0.70
N ALA A 277 -16.17 21.80 0.86
CA ALA A 277 -15.31 22.61 -0.01
C ALA A 277 -15.40 22.17 -1.48
N SER A 278 -15.39 23.16 -2.37
CA SER A 278 -15.10 22.94 -3.78
C SER A 278 -13.60 22.80 -4.02
N PRO A 279 -13.15 22.29 -5.18
CA PRO A 279 -11.73 22.28 -5.53
C PRO A 279 -11.06 23.66 -5.47
N ALA A 280 -11.80 24.74 -5.73
CA ALA A 280 -11.30 26.11 -5.64
C ALA A 280 -10.79 26.50 -4.23
N GLU A 281 -11.34 25.85 -3.20
CA GLU A 281 -10.98 26.09 -1.80
C GLU A 281 -9.86 25.13 -1.30
N ARG A 282 -9.36 24.25 -2.18
CA ARG A 282 -8.28 23.31 -1.86
C ARG A 282 -7.07 23.57 -2.76
N PRO A 283 -5.99 24.16 -2.22
CA PRO A 283 -4.80 24.42 -3.01
C PRO A 283 -4.09 23.12 -3.39
N CYS A 284 -3.44 23.14 -4.56
CA CYS A 284 -2.63 22.03 -5.06
C CYS A 284 -1.18 22.23 -4.60
N VAL A 285 -0.60 21.24 -3.94
CA VAL A 285 0.77 21.30 -3.42
C VAL A 285 1.68 20.41 -4.28
N THR A 286 2.77 21.01 -4.78
CA THR A 286 3.76 20.32 -5.61
C THR A 286 4.80 19.56 -4.78
N LYS A 287 5.68 18.77 -5.44
CA LYS A 287 6.80 18.05 -4.81
C LYS A 287 7.75 18.99 -4.06
N ASP A 288 7.98 20.17 -4.59
CA ASP A 288 8.85 21.24 -4.02
C ASP A 288 8.10 22.18 -3.07
N GLU A 289 6.95 21.73 -2.54
CA GLU A 289 6.11 22.45 -1.55
C GLU A 289 5.54 23.79 -2.05
N LYS A 290 5.56 24.06 -3.34
CA LYS A 290 4.87 25.23 -3.89
C LYS A 290 3.36 25.00 -3.89
N VAL A 291 2.62 26.06 -3.64
CA VAL A 291 1.15 26.05 -3.54
C VAL A 291 0.56 26.76 -4.76
N TYR A 292 -0.29 26.05 -5.48
CA TYR A 292 -1.05 26.60 -6.59
C TYR A 292 -2.54 26.60 -6.25
N GLU A 293 -3.22 27.70 -6.55
CA GLU A 293 -4.67 27.77 -6.45
C GLU A 293 -5.31 26.95 -7.58
N CYS A 294 -6.33 26.17 -7.25
CA CYS A 294 -7.10 25.42 -8.23
C CYS A 294 -8.06 26.39 -8.95
N LYS A 295 -7.58 27.06 -10.00
CA LYS A 295 -8.34 28.06 -10.77
C LYS A 295 -8.03 28.00 -12.26
N GLN A 296 -8.99 28.50 -13.06
CA GLN A 296 -8.96 28.44 -14.52
C GLN A 296 -7.82 29.27 -15.14
N GLU A 297 -7.46 30.40 -14.55
CA GLU A 297 -6.48 31.34 -15.10
C GLU A 297 -5.03 30.88 -14.90
N ALA A 298 -4.80 29.82 -14.14
CA ALA A 298 -3.46 29.28 -13.93
C ALA A 298 -3.01 28.45 -15.16
N PRO A 299 -1.68 28.24 -15.35
CA PRO A 299 -1.19 27.30 -16.34
C PRO A 299 -1.82 25.92 -16.15
N VAL A 300 -2.24 25.28 -17.25
CA VAL A 300 -2.88 23.97 -17.17
C VAL A 300 -1.90 22.93 -16.63
N SER A 301 -2.36 22.14 -15.67
CA SER A 301 -1.67 20.97 -15.17
C SER A 301 -2.66 19.89 -14.79
N LEU A 302 -2.29 18.65 -15.00
CA LEU A 302 -3.09 17.49 -14.63
C LEU A 302 -2.23 16.43 -13.95
N PHE A 303 -2.85 15.69 -13.05
CA PHE A 303 -2.23 14.58 -12.34
C PHE A 303 -2.92 13.27 -12.70
N ILE A 304 -2.15 12.30 -13.23
CA ILE A 304 -2.64 10.98 -13.60
C ILE A 304 -2.62 10.07 -12.37
N TYR A 305 -3.80 9.75 -11.86
CA TYR A 305 -3.95 8.94 -10.65
C TYR A 305 -4.25 7.47 -10.93
N LYS A 306 -4.62 7.12 -12.17
CA LYS A 306 -4.94 5.76 -12.58
C LYS A 306 -4.73 5.59 -14.08
N THR A 307 -4.22 4.45 -14.49
CA THR A 307 -4.23 3.98 -15.87
C THR A 307 -4.94 2.64 -15.98
N ALA A 308 -5.53 2.34 -17.12
CA ALA A 308 -6.16 1.06 -17.39
C ALA A 308 -6.08 0.74 -18.90
N VAL A 309 -6.08 -0.52 -19.24
CA VAL A 309 -6.23 -0.97 -20.62
C VAL A 309 -7.67 -1.40 -20.87
N GLU A 310 -8.35 -0.71 -21.76
CA GLU A 310 -9.74 -1.00 -22.09
C GLU A 310 -9.89 -1.59 -23.49
N PRO A 311 -10.76 -2.59 -23.68
CA PRO A 311 -11.06 -3.13 -25.00
C PRO A 311 -11.49 -2.00 -25.95
N HIS A 312 -10.96 -1.99 -27.17
CA HIS A 312 -11.25 -1.02 -28.24
C HIS A 312 -10.70 0.41 -28.06
N LEU A 313 -10.32 0.83 -26.85
CA LEU A 313 -9.73 2.14 -26.59
C LEU A 313 -8.23 2.10 -26.38
N GLY A 314 -7.70 0.95 -25.96
CA GLY A 314 -6.30 0.79 -25.55
C GLY A 314 -6.04 1.39 -24.18
N GLU A 315 -4.87 2.01 -24.00
CA GLU A 315 -4.50 2.65 -22.76
C GLU A 315 -5.34 3.90 -22.51
N VAL A 316 -5.96 3.96 -21.34
CA VAL A 316 -6.76 5.06 -20.83
C VAL A 316 -6.08 5.63 -19.61
N ALA A 317 -5.81 6.93 -19.60
CA ALA A 317 -5.25 7.65 -18.47
C ALA A 317 -6.37 8.47 -17.79
N TYR A 318 -6.62 8.20 -16.52
CA TYR A 318 -7.56 8.93 -15.66
C TYR A 318 -6.81 9.98 -14.88
N PHE A 319 -7.31 11.22 -14.91
CA PHE A 319 -6.62 12.35 -14.33
C PHE A 319 -7.57 13.32 -13.63
N LYS A 320 -7.03 14.15 -12.73
CA LYS A 320 -7.65 15.39 -12.26
C LYS A 320 -6.94 16.57 -12.92
N VAL A 321 -7.69 17.53 -13.43
CA VAL A 321 -7.16 18.84 -13.80
C VAL A 321 -6.85 19.60 -12.51
N MET A 322 -5.59 19.78 -12.21
CA MET A 322 -5.18 20.41 -10.95
C MET A 322 -5.27 21.93 -11.03
N THR A 323 -4.85 22.51 -12.16
CA THR A 323 -4.94 23.94 -12.44
C THR A 323 -5.26 24.18 -13.90
N GLY A 324 -5.77 25.34 -14.23
CA GLY A 324 -6.02 25.77 -15.61
C GLY A 324 -7.32 25.18 -16.21
N GLU A 325 -7.43 25.28 -17.51
CA GLU A 325 -8.49 24.71 -18.32
C GLU A 325 -7.88 23.76 -19.35
N LEU A 326 -8.27 22.48 -19.32
CA LEU A 326 -7.81 21.49 -20.26
C LEU A 326 -8.75 21.45 -21.46
N THR A 327 -8.24 21.63 -22.67
CA THR A 327 -9.00 21.55 -23.92
C THR A 327 -8.46 20.48 -24.86
N GLU A 328 -9.33 19.91 -25.72
CA GLU A 328 -8.92 18.98 -26.75
C GLU A 328 -7.90 19.62 -27.69
N GLY A 329 -6.85 18.90 -28.05
CA GLY A 329 -5.79 19.36 -28.94
C GLY A 329 -4.60 20.03 -28.27
N MET A 330 -4.62 20.24 -26.95
CA MET A 330 -3.49 20.80 -26.20
C MET A 330 -2.28 19.87 -26.23
N ASP A 331 -1.10 20.48 -26.33
CA ASP A 331 0.19 19.83 -26.11
C ASP A 331 0.65 20.11 -24.67
N LEU A 332 0.92 19.05 -23.91
CA LEU A 332 1.42 19.10 -22.54
C LEU A 332 2.79 18.42 -22.47
N GLU A 333 3.53 18.63 -21.40
CA GLU A 333 4.80 17.96 -21.18
C GLU A 333 4.90 17.40 -19.75
N ASN A 334 5.64 16.32 -19.60
CA ASN A 334 6.06 15.82 -18.31
C ASN A 334 7.27 16.64 -17.85
N PRO A 335 7.19 17.44 -16.78
CA PRO A 335 8.29 18.30 -16.33
C PRO A 335 9.52 17.53 -15.87
N GLU A 336 9.39 16.24 -15.50
CA GLU A 336 10.50 15.43 -15.01
C GLU A 336 11.29 14.74 -16.13
N THR A 337 10.62 14.33 -17.21
CA THR A 337 11.26 13.61 -18.34
C THR A 337 11.40 14.45 -19.58
N GLY A 338 10.63 15.53 -19.70
CA GLY A 338 10.54 16.35 -20.92
C GLY A 338 9.70 15.72 -22.05
N ASP A 339 9.05 14.60 -21.79
CA ASP A 339 8.19 13.94 -22.76
C ASP A 339 6.96 14.79 -23.07
N LYS A 340 6.68 14.96 -24.35
CA LYS A 340 5.54 15.73 -24.85
C LYS A 340 4.37 14.82 -25.19
N GLU A 341 3.20 15.20 -24.69
CA GLU A 341 1.94 14.48 -24.90
C GLU A 341 0.88 15.41 -25.50
N ARG A 342 0.15 14.90 -26.48
CA ARG A 342 -0.98 15.61 -27.08
C ARG A 342 -2.31 15.04 -26.62
N ILE A 343 -3.15 15.88 -26.06
CA ILE A 343 -4.50 15.52 -25.61
C ILE A 343 -5.43 15.44 -26.82
N THR A 344 -5.61 14.23 -27.36
CA THR A 344 -6.38 14.03 -28.58
C THR A 344 -7.90 13.97 -28.37
N ALA A 345 -8.33 13.62 -27.18
CA ALA A 345 -9.75 13.57 -26.79
C ALA A 345 -9.85 13.60 -25.27
N ILE A 346 -10.96 14.14 -24.76
CA ILE A 346 -11.25 14.24 -23.34
C ILE A 346 -12.62 13.63 -23.09
N TYR A 347 -12.75 12.86 -22.00
CA TYR A 347 -14.01 12.20 -21.65
C TYR A 347 -14.36 12.43 -20.18
N ALA A 348 -15.65 12.68 -19.92
CA ALA A 348 -16.26 12.44 -18.63
C ALA A 348 -16.60 10.95 -18.49
N VAL A 349 -16.47 10.38 -17.29
CA VAL A 349 -16.50 8.94 -17.07
C VAL A 349 -17.61 8.55 -16.11
N ALA A 350 -18.43 7.56 -16.49
CA ALA A 350 -19.36 6.87 -15.63
C ALA A 350 -19.18 5.35 -15.84
N GLY A 351 -18.22 4.76 -15.15
CA GLY A 351 -17.85 3.36 -15.37
C GLY A 351 -17.39 3.10 -16.80
N LYS A 352 -18.07 2.20 -17.51
CA LYS A 352 -17.78 1.91 -18.93
C LYS A 352 -18.21 3.04 -19.88
N LYS A 353 -19.20 3.84 -19.48
CA LYS A 353 -19.69 4.94 -20.32
C LYS A 353 -18.70 6.09 -20.28
N LYS A 354 -18.26 6.53 -21.45
CA LYS A 354 -17.43 7.70 -21.65
C LYS A 354 -18.14 8.70 -22.55
N GLU A 355 -18.36 9.89 -22.04
CA GLU A 355 -18.98 10.98 -22.77
C GLU A 355 -17.90 11.95 -23.21
N LYS A 356 -17.75 12.12 -24.54
CA LYS A 356 -16.75 13.05 -25.07
C LYS A 356 -17.12 14.48 -24.68
N VAL A 357 -16.16 15.22 -24.16
CA VAL A 357 -16.28 16.64 -23.80
C VAL A 357 -15.19 17.43 -24.50
N THR A 358 -15.38 18.74 -24.66
CA THR A 358 -14.43 19.64 -25.32
C THR A 358 -13.37 20.15 -24.36
N ASP A 359 -13.76 20.33 -23.12
CA ASP A 359 -12.96 20.97 -22.08
C ASP A 359 -13.30 20.45 -20.68
N LEU A 360 -12.35 20.54 -19.77
CA LEU A 360 -12.49 20.31 -18.33
C LEU A 360 -11.79 21.43 -17.56
N MET A 361 -12.48 21.98 -16.57
CA MET A 361 -11.97 23.06 -15.70
C MET A 361 -11.05 22.53 -14.59
N ALA A 362 -10.26 23.41 -14.03
CA ALA A 362 -9.50 23.14 -12.79
C ALA A 362 -10.40 22.48 -11.73
N GLY A 363 -9.92 21.42 -11.14
CA GLY A 363 -10.64 20.61 -10.17
C GLY A 363 -11.45 19.46 -10.76
N ASP A 364 -11.67 19.41 -12.07
CA ASP A 364 -12.48 18.37 -12.67
C ASP A 364 -11.71 17.06 -12.90
N ILE A 365 -12.42 15.94 -12.90
CA ILE A 365 -11.87 14.60 -13.15
C ILE A 365 -12.38 14.08 -14.49
N GLY A 366 -11.46 13.53 -15.28
CA GLY A 366 -11.77 12.95 -16.57
C GLY A 366 -10.77 11.87 -16.98
N CYS A 367 -10.88 11.45 -18.23
CA CYS A 367 -9.86 10.57 -18.82
C CYS A 367 -9.54 10.98 -20.26
N THR A 368 -8.39 10.51 -20.71
CA THR A 368 -7.92 10.65 -22.10
C THR A 368 -7.32 9.32 -22.56
N VAL A 369 -7.10 9.22 -23.86
CA VAL A 369 -6.57 8.02 -24.51
C VAL A 369 -5.35 8.34 -25.36
N LYS A 370 -4.58 7.32 -25.73
CA LYS A 370 -3.45 7.42 -26.68
C LYS A 370 -2.28 8.28 -26.16
N LEU A 371 -2.09 8.43 -24.88
CA LEU A 371 -0.86 8.94 -24.31
C LEU A 371 0.24 7.87 -24.42
N ARG A 372 1.49 8.27 -24.67
CA ARG A 372 2.62 7.36 -24.92
C ARG A 372 3.44 7.04 -23.67
N ALA A 373 3.65 8.04 -22.83
CA ALA A 373 4.50 7.96 -21.64
C ALA A 373 3.75 8.19 -20.33
N ALA A 374 2.43 8.41 -20.39
CA ALA A 374 1.63 8.71 -19.22
C ALA A 374 1.32 7.45 -18.42
N LYS A 375 1.81 7.40 -17.19
CA LYS A 375 1.57 6.34 -16.19
C LYS A 375 0.94 6.94 -14.95
N THR A 376 0.44 6.08 -14.06
CA THR A 376 0.05 6.51 -12.70
C THR A 376 1.20 7.24 -12.03
N ASN A 377 0.92 8.31 -11.30
CA ASN A 377 1.86 9.24 -10.66
C ASN A 377 2.53 10.27 -11.60
N VAL A 378 2.18 10.32 -12.86
CA VAL A 378 2.74 11.32 -13.77
C VAL A 378 1.95 12.62 -13.71
N THR A 379 2.66 13.73 -13.63
CA THR A 379 2.12 15.08 -13.88
C THR A 379 2.37 15.46 -15.33
N LEU A 380 1.35 16.01 -16.00
CA LEU A 380 1.51 16.70 -17.27
C LEU A 380 1.11 18.17 -17.08
N CYS A 381 1.91 19.08 -17.60
CA CYS A 381 1.64 20.51 -17.48
C CYS A 381 1.87 21.26 -18.81
N ALA A 382 1.43 22.50 -18.86
CA ALA A 382 1.73 23.39 -19.99
C ALA A 382 3.24 23.49 -20.20
N PRO A 383 3.73 23.50 -21.45
CA PRO A 383 5.16 23.61 -21.73
C PRO A 383 5.82 24.77 -20.99
N GLY A 384 6.88 24.50 -20.23
CA GLY A 384 7.62 25.47 -19.46
C GLY A 384 6.99 25.89 -18.13
N ALA A 385 5.91 25.26 -17.68
CA ALA A 385 5.29 25.56 -16.39
C ALA A 385 6.02 24.92 -15.19
N ASP A 386 6.78 23.84 -15.41
CA ASP A 386 7.59 23.13 -14.40
C ASP A 386 6.82 22.79 -13.11
N ILE A 387 5.63 22.22 -13.26
CA ILE A 387 4.75 21.84 -12.16
C ILE A 387 4.75 20.32 -12.02
N ALA A 388 5.19 19.78 -10.89
CA ALA A 388 5.16 18.36 -10.55
C ALA A 388 4.48 18.14 -9.20
N TYR A 389 3.45 17.28 -9.15
CA TYR A 389 2.71 16.98 -7.93
C TYR A 389 3.32 15.79 -7.17
N LYS A 390 3.02 15.73 -5.86
CA LYS A 390 3.44 14.62 -4.99
C LYS A 390 2.86 13.30 -5.51
N GLU A 391 3.70 12.27 -5.50
CA GLU A 391 3.29 10.93 -5.90
C GLU A 391 2.36 10.28 -4.87
N ILE A 392 1.48 9.41 -5.35
CA ILE A 392 0.70 8.51 -4.51
C ILE A 392 1.66 7.56 -3.81
N LYS A 393 1.61 7.52 -2.49
CA LYS A 393 2.36 6.56 -1.69
C LYS A 393 1.51 5.32 -1.49
N PHE A 394 1.75 4.31 -2.31
CA PHE A 394 1.06 3.04 -2.17
C PHE A 394 1.54 2.30 -0.92
N PRO A 395 0.65 1.54 -0.24
CA PRO A 395 1.03 0.76 0.92
C PRO A 395 1.96 -0.38 0.57
N ASN A 396 2.76 -0.84 1.53
CA ASN A 396 3.63 -1.97 1.38
C ASN A 396 2.83 -3.26 1.14
N TYR A 397 3.41 -4.18 0.37
CA TYR A 397 2.79 -5.48 0.09
C TYR A 397 2.64 -6.32 1.38
N LYS A 398 1.60 -7.15 1.40
CA LYS A 398 1.28 -8.07 2.52
C LYS A 398 1.34 -9.56 2.11
N TYR A 399 1.41 -9.83 0.82
CA TYR A 399 1.44 -11.18 0.26
C TYR A 399 2.52 -11.30 -0.81
N ARG A 400 3.17 -12.46 -0.85
CA ARG A 400 4.18 -12.77 -1.87
C ARG A 400 4.09 -14.23 -2.30
N CYS A 401 4.29 -14.49 -3.57
CA CYS A 401 4.37 -15.83 -4.13
C CYS A 401 5.39 -15.88 -5.27
N ALA A 402 5.92 -17.07 -5.54
CA ALA A 402 6.67 -17.28 -6.75
C ALA A 402 5.71 -17.66 -7.88
N VAL A 403 5.96 -17.09 -9.06
CA VAL A 403 5.15 -17.31 -10.27
C VAL A 403 5.97 -18.05 -11.30
N LYS A 404 5.34 -19.03 -11.92
CA LYS A 404 5.91 -19.77 -13.04
C LYS A 404 4.84 -19.98 -14.12
N ALA A 405 5.20 -19.82 -15.38
CA ALA A 405 4.34 -20.23 -16.48
C ALA A 405 4.16 -21.75 -16.43
N LYS A 406 2.95 -22.25 -16.68
CA LYS A 406 2.68 -23.69 -16.73
C LYS A 406 3.37 -24.34 -17.94
N ASP A 407 3.40 -23.64 -19.07
CA ASP A 407 4.21 -24.00 -20.24
C ASP A 407 5.41 -23.05 -20.32
N ALA A 408 6.63 -23.61 -20.32
CA ALA A 408 7.87 -22.84 -20.43
C ALA A 408 7.97 -21.94 -21.68
N LYS A 409 7.24 -22.27 -22.76
CA LYS A 409 7.19 -21.47 -23.97
C LYS A 409 6.46 -20.14 -23.78
N ASP A 410 5.62 -20.03 -22.75
CA ASP A 410 4.83 -18.83 -22.49
C ASP A 410 5.47 -17.91 -21.44
N GLU A 411 6.67 -18.22 -20.92
CA GLU A 411 7.32 -17.48 -19.84
C GLU A 411 7.54 -16.00 -20.17
N GLU A 412 7.98 -15.71 -21.40
CA GLU A 412 8.15 -14.33 -21.89
C GLU A 412 6.81 -13.59 -21.97
N LYS A 413 5.78 -14.22 -22.55
CA LYS A 413 4.43 -13.64 -22.66
C LYS A 413 3.80 -13.40 -21.28
N VAL A 414 4.01 -14.32 -20.33
CA VAL A 414 3.54 -14.17 -18.95
C VAL A 414 4.22 -12.97 -18.30
N SER A 415 5.54 -12.83 -18.44
CA SER A 415 6.29 -11.68 -17.92
C SER A 415 5.80 -10.35 -18.51
N GLU A 416 5.58 -10.27 -19.82
CA GLU A 416 5.05 -9.07 -20.48
C GLU A 416 3.63 -8.74 -20.01
N ALA A 417 2.74 -9.74 -19.93
CA ALA A 417 1.37 -9.54 -19.50
C ALA A 417 1.30 -9.10 -18.03
N MET A 418 2.12 -9.71 -17.16
CA MET A 418 2.23 -9.30 -15.76
C MET A 418 2.72 -7.86 -15.62
N ALA A 419 3.73 -7.47 -16.40
CA ALA A 419 4.26 -6.10 -16.40
C ALA A 419 3.19 -5.07 -16.82
N LYS A 420 2.34 -5.38 -17.81
CA LYS A 420 1.21 -4.55 -18.22
C LYS A 420 0.18 -4.41 -17.11
N ILE A 421 -0.19 -5.50 -16.44
CA ILE A 421 -1.13 -5.49 -15.31
C ILE A 421 -0.56 -4.67 -14.13
N ALA A 422 0.74 -4.80 -13.83
CA ALA A 422 1.39 -4.02 -12.79
C ALA A 422 1.50 -2.52 -13.14
N ALA A 423 1.57 -2.17 -14.42
CA ALA A 423 1.51 -0.77 -14.87
C ALA A 423 0.14 -0.13 -14.61
N GLU A 424 -0.95 -0.92 -14.69
CA GLU A 424 -2.31 -0.47 -14.34
C GLU A 424 -2.52 -0.37 -12.83
N ASP A 425 -1.94 -1.29 -12.05
CA ASP A 425 -2.03 -1.32 -10.60
C ASP A 425 -0.63 -1.38 -9.96
N PRO A 426 -0.07 -0.23 -9.54
CA PRO A 426 1.26 -0.15 -8.95
C PRO A 426 1.44 -0.88 -7.61
N THR A 427 0.37 -1.43 -7.03
CA THR A 427 0.46 -2.27 -5.82
C THR A 427 0.92 -3.69 -6.11
N TYR A 428 0.96 -4.10 -7.39
CA TYR A 428 1.69 -5.29 -7.83
C TYR A 428 3.16 -4.95 -8.02
N ILE A 429 4.03 -5.68 -7.33
CA ILE A 429 5.49 -5.59 -7.50
C ILE A 429 5.98 -6.93 -8.06
N ILE A 430 6.64 -6.88 -9.21
CA ILE A 430 7.15 -8.07 -9.90
C ILE A 430 8.67 -7.96 -9.95
N GLU A 431 9.35 -8.92 -9.36
CA GLU A 431 10.81 -8.94 -9.27
C GLU A 431 11.36 -10.30 -9.68
N TYR A 432 12.39 -10.31 -10.51
CA TYR A 432 13.15 -11.53 -10.80
C TYR A 432 14.32 -11.65 -9.83
N HIS A 433 14.26 -12.62 -8.95
CA HIS A 433 15.31 -12.94 -8.00
C HIS A 433 16.35 -13.84 -8.65
N LYS A 434 17.48 -13.27 -9.05
CA LYS A 434 18.58 -13.98 -9.73
C LYS A 434 19.17 -15.11 -8.88
N GLU A 435 19.27 -14.90 -7.57
CA GLU A 435 19.80 -15.85 -6.60
C GLU A 435 18.97 -17.17 -6.57
N GLN A 436 17.64 -17.06 -6.50
CA GLN A 436 16.73 -18.22 -6.49
C GLN A 436 16.21 -18.63 -7.87
N LYS A 437 16.53 -17.86 -8.91
CA LYS A 437 16.01 -18.03 -10.28
C LYS A 437 14.48 -18.10 -10.31
N GLN A 438 13.80 -17.20 -9.56
CA GLN A 438 12.36 -17.15 -9.43
C GLN A 438 11.83 -15.75 -9.74
N THR A 439 10.69 -15.69 -10.42
CA THR A 439 9.89 -14.47 -10.52
C THR A 439 8.98 -14.40 -9.29
N ILE A 440 9.13 -13.36 -8.48
CA ILE A 440 8.34 -13.11 -7.28
C ILE A 440 7.31 -12.04 -7.58
N LEU A 441 6.06 -12.39 -7.35
CA LEU A 441 4.92 -11.48 -7.36
C LEU A 441 4.60 -11.11 -5.91
N LYS A 442 4.55 -9.81 -5.64
CA LYS A 442 4.12 -9.25 -4.36
C LYS A 442 2.82 -8.48 -4.59
N GLY A 443 1.91 -8.51 -3.63
CA GLY A 443 0.62 -7.82 -3.70
C GLY A 443 0.06 -7.55 -2.30
N MET A 444 -1.11 -6.91 -2.25
CA MET A 444 -1.74 -6.52 -1.00
C MET A 444 -2.34 -7.70 -0.21
N GLY A 445 -2.71 -8.78 -0.90
CA GLY A 445 -3.27 -9.97 -0.28
C GLY A 445 -3.42 -11.12 -1.29
N GLU A 446 -3.92 -12.25 -0.82
CA GLU A 446 -4.11 -13.45 -1.66
C GLU A 446 -5.14 -13.21 -2.77
N GLN A 447 -6.24 -12.51 -2.47
CA GLN A 447 -7.28 -12.22 -3.46
C GLN A 447 -6.76 -11.27 -4.55
N HIS A 448 -5.91 -10.29 -4.17
CA HIS A 448 -5.25 -9.40 -5.12
C HIS A 448 -4.39 -10.19 -6.11
N VAL A 449 -3.52 -11.07 -5.63
CA VAL A 449 -2.66 -11.91 -6.47
C VAL A 449 -3.48 -12.91 -7.32
N ASN A 450 -4.55 -13.48 -6.79
CA ASN A 450 -5.47 -14.32 -7.54
C ASN A 450 -6.22 -13.54 -8.64
N THR A 451 -6.48 -12.25 -8.45
CA THR A 451 -7.04 -11.39 -9.50
C THR A 451 -6.09 -11.28 -10.69
N LEU A 452 -4.79 -11.10 -10.46
CA LEU A 452 -3.79 -11.11 -11.54
C LEU A 452 -3.78 -12.45 -12.27
N LYS A 453 -3.82 -13.58 -11.54
CA LYS A 453 -3.90 -14.91 -12.14
C LYS A 453 -5.16 -15.07 -13.01
N TRP A 454 -6.30 -14.62 -12.50
CA TRP A 454 -7.57 -14.65 -13.25
C TRP A 454 -7.47 -13.83 -14.55
N ARG A 455 -6.88 -12.63 -14.50
CA ARG A 455 -6.67 -11.78 -15.69
C ARG A 455 -5.77 -12.47 -16.71
N LEU A 456 -4.64 -13.05 -16.28
CA LEU A 456 -3.77 -13.80 -17.18
C LEU A 456 -4.49 -14.96 -17.87
N GLN A 457 -5.32 -15.73 -17.12
CA GLN A 457 -6.04 -16.86 -17.66
C GLN A 457 -7.21 -16.46 -18.57
N ASN A 458 -8.00 -15.46 -18.18
CA ASN A 458 -9.25 -15.15 -18.90
C ASN A 458 -9.06 -14.07 -19.98
N GLU A 459 -8.22 -13.06 -19.74
CA GLU A 459 -7.97 -11.98 -20.69
C GLU A 459 -6.82 -12.34 -21.66
N ASN A 460 -5.73 -12.90 -21.18
CA ASN A 460 -4.53 -13.18 -21.96
C ASN A 460 -4.40 -14.64 -22.44
N LYS A 461 -5.24 -15.57 -21.92
CA LYS A 461 -5.19 -17.00 -22.21
C LYS A 461 -3.85 -17.67 -21.84
N LEU A 462 -3.24 -17.20 -20.74
CA LEU A 462 -1.96 -17.67 -20.20
C LEU A 462 -2.20 -18.36 -18.86
N GLU A 463 -1.65 -19.58 -18.70
CA GLU A 463 -1.76 -20.31 -17.45
C GLU A 463 -0.50 -20.19 -16.62
N ILE A 464 -0.66 -19.89 -15.32
CA ILE A 464 0.43 -19.77 -14.34
C ILE A 464 0.18 -20.62 -13.12
N GLU A 465 1.28 -20.97 -12.44
CA GLU A 465 1.28 -21.64 -11.15
C GLU A 465 1.91 -20.74 -10.08
N PHE A 466 1.32 -20.76 -8.90
CA PHE A 466 1.87 -20.10 -7.72
C PHE A 466 2.50 -21.13 -6.80
N SER A 467 3.65 -20.76 -6.24
CA SER A 467 4.33 -21.57 -5.22
C SER A 467 4.88 -20.68 -4.10
N ALA A 468 5.26 -21.28 -2.99
CA ALA A 468 5.95 -20.56 -1.93
C ALA A 468 7.29 -20.03 -2.46
N PRO A 469 7.61 -18.75 -2.24
CA PRO A 469 8.91 -18.20 -2.62
C PRO A 469 10.03 -18.86 -1.83
N LYS A 470 11.13 -19.18 -2.48
CA LYS A 470 12.34 -19.59 -1.77
C LYS A 470 12.81 -18.45 -0.86
N ILE A 471 13.30 -18.80 0.31
CA ILE A 471 13.81 -17.83 1.27
C ILE A 471 15.27 -17.55 0.94
N SER A 472 15.65 -16.26 0.91
CA SER A 472 17.04 -15.84 0.74
C SER A 472 17.76 -15.94 2.07
N TYR A 473 18.23 -17.15 2.40
CA TYR A 473 19.07 -17.35 3.57
C TYR A 473 20.43 -16.69 3.38
N ARG A 474 21.15 -16.49 4.49
CA ARG A 474 22.54 -16.03 4.52
C ARG A 474 23.35 -16.98 5.38
N GLU A 475 24.67 -16.92 5.22
CA GLU A 475 25.59 -17.70 6.02
C GLU A 475 26.55 -16.79 6.78
N THR A 476 26.90 -17.15 7.99
CA THR A 476 27.91 -16.47 8.80
C THR A 476 28.64 -17.46 9.68
N ILE A 477 29.61 -16.98 10.42
CA ILE A 477 30.43 -17.78 11.37
C ILE A 477 30.27 -17.24 12.78
N THR A 478 30.52 -18.08 13.78
CA THR A 478 30.37 -17.71 15.19
C THR A 478 31.69 -17.81 15.96
N LYS A 479 32.71 -18.45 15.39
CA LYS A 479 33.99 -18.69 16.02
C LYS A 479 35.16 -18.25 15.14
N VAL A 480 36.28 -17.99 15.76
CA VAL A 480 37.54 -17.80 15.06
C VAL A 480 38.10 -19.14 14.60
N ALA A 481 38.57 -19.22 13.38
CA ALA A 481 39.19 -20.41 12.83
C ALA A 481 40.32 -20.07 11.88
N THR A 482 41.28 -20.99 11.75
CA THR A 482 42.39 -20.88 10.78
C THR A 482 42.31 -22.06 9.81
N ALA A 483 42.65 -21.81 8.57
CA ALA A 483 42.91 -22.87 7.60
C ALA A 483 43.96 -22.43 6.60
N ASP A 484 44.58 -23.42 5.98
CA ASP A 484 45.49 -23.25 4.87
C ASP A 484 45.11 -24.16 3.71
N TYR A 485 45.42 -23.70 2.51
CA TYR A 485 45.22 -24.54 1.32
C TYR A 485 46.34 -24.29 0.30
N ARG A 486 46.91 -25.41 -0.21
CA ARG A 486 47.91 -25.40 -1.26
C ARG A 486 47.28 -25.85 -2.58
N HIS A 487 47.16 -24.93 -3.53
CA HIS A 487 46.82 -25.28 -4.91
C HIS A 487 48.09 -25.62 -5.68
N LYS A 488 48.17 -26.85 -6.17
CA LYS A 488 49.27 -27.31 -7.04
C LYS A 488 48.68 -28.14 -8.19
N LYS A 489 48.94 -27.67 -9.40
CA LYS A 489 48.54 -28.39 -10.62
C LYS A 489 49.69 -28.37 -11.63
N GLN A 490 50.08 -29.51 -12.14
CA GLN A 490 51.14 -29.66 -13.13
C GLN A 490 50.56 -30.40 -14.32
N SER A 491 50.39 -29.71 -15.45
CA SER A 491 49.87 -30.26 -16.71
C SER A 491 50.66 -29.69 -17.85
N GLY A 492 51.73 -30.37 -18.27
CA GLY A 492 52.47 -30.17 -19.52
C GLY A 492 52.73 -28.72 -19.94
N GLY A 493 53.46 -27.92 -19.15
CA GLY A 493 53.72 -26.49 -19.38
C GLY A 493 54.03 -25.76 -18.08
N ALA A 494 53.80 -24.44 -18.02
CA ALA A 494 53.94 -23.68 -16.78
C ALA A 494 52.92 -24.22 -15.75
N GLY A 495 53.40 -24.63 -14.56
CA GLY A 495 52.58 -25.14 -13.47
C GLY A 495 51.71 -24.09 -12.82
N GLN A 496 50.82 -24.51 -11.95
CA GLN A 496 50.04 -23.64 -11.08
C GLN A 496 50.40 -23.92 -9.63
N PHE A 497 50.87 -22.91 -8.89
CA PHE A 497 51.20 -23.02 -7.50
C PHE A 497 50.79 -21.78 -6.71
N GLY A 498 50.09 -21.99 -5.59
CA GLY A 498 49.78 -20.97 -4.62
C GLY A 498 49.36 -21.60 -3.31
N GLU A 499 49.88 -21.10 -2.19
CA GLU A 499 49.49 -21.53 -0.85
C GLU A 499 49.09 -20.33 -0.02
N VAL A 500 47.95 -20.39 0.60
CA VAL A 500 47.36 -19.31 1.41
C VAL A 500 46.98 -19.83 2.79
N HIS A 501 47.46 -19.16 3.83
CA HIS A 501 47.04 -19.38 5.21
C HIS A 501 46.20 -18.19 5.65
N LEU A 502 45.01 -18.44 6.15
CA LEU A 502 44.13 -17.40 6.62
C LEU A 502 43.47 -17.73 7.95
N LEU A 503 43.13 -16.67 8.68
CA LEU A 503 42.27 -16.71 9.85
C LEU A 503 41.00 -15.97 9.54
N ILE A 504 39.87 -16.55 9.91
CA ILE A 504 38.57 -15.88 9.82
C ILE A 504 37.95 -15.68 11.20
N ALA A 505 37.25 -14.58 11.37
CA ALA A 505 36.58 -14.20 12.61
C ALA A 505 35.21 -13.58 12.30
N PRO A 506 34.24 -13.69 13.22
CA PRO A 506 32.97 -12.99 13.07
C PRO A 506 33.18 -11.47 13.03
N TYR A 507 32.46 -10.79 12.12
CA TYR A 507 32.34 -9.34 12.14
C TYR A 507 31.19 -8.93 13.08
N GLN A 508 31.43 -7.94 13.91
CA GLN A 508 30.41 -7.25 14.70
C GLN A 508 30.67 -5.75 14.62
N GLU A 509 29.63 -4.99 14.34
CA GLU A 509 29.70 -3.53 14.25
C GLU A 509 30.12 -2.92 15.61
N GLY A 510 31.04 -1.96 15.57
CA GLY A 510 31.54 -1.29 16.77
C GLY A 510 32.51 -2.11 17.64
N VAL A 511 32.82 -3.35 17.27
CA VAL A 511 33.78 -4.20 17.99
C VAL A 511 35.13 -4.13 17.30
N ASP A 512 36.16 -3.75 18.06
CA ASP A 512 37.55 -3.72 17.60
C ASP A 512 37.93 -5.12 17.05
N PRO A 513 38.48 -5.22 15.84
CA PRO A 513 38.93 -6.47 15.25
C PRO A 513 40.00 -7.18 16.08
N GLY A 514 40.85 -6.43 16.78
CA GLY A 514 41.97 -6.98 17.50
C GLY A 514 43.04 -7.59 16.58
N ASN A 515 44.14 -8.01 17.16
CA ASN A 515 45.21 -8.72 16.48
C ASN A 515 45.70 -10.00 17.23
N ARG A 516 44.99 -10.37 18.30
CA ARG A 516 45.27 -11.56 19.12
C ARG A 516 44.06 -12.45 19.16
N PHE A 517 44.22 -13.69 18.74
CA PHE A 517 43.16 -14.66 18.63
C PHE A 517 43.53 -15.95 19.32
N LYS A 518 42.53 -16.63 19.89
CA LYS A 518 42.73 -17.94 20.50
C LYS A 518 42.10 -18.99 19.57
N VAL A 519 42.95 -19.83 18.95
CA VAL A 519 42.53 -20.89 18.03
C VAL A 519 43.07 -22.21 18.54
N ASP A 520 42.22 -23.19 18.78
CA ASP A 520 42.55 -24.53 19.30
C ASP A 520 43.47 -24.49 20.54
N GLY A 521 43.19 -23.54 21.44
CA GLY A 521 43.93 -23.35 22.69
C GLY A 521 45.32 -22.65 22.55
N LYS A 522 45.73 -22.29 21.32
CA LYS A 522 46.95 -21.55 21.03
C LYS A 522 46.63 -20.08 20.75
N GLU A 523 47.50 -19.20 21.23
CA GLU A 523 47.42 -17.77 20.92
C GLU A 523 48.08 -17.49 19.56
N VAL A 524 47.32 -16.87 18.66
CA VAL A 524 47.80 -16.40 17.35
C VAL A 524 47.84 -14.87 17.40
N VAL A 525 49.01 -14.28 17.22
CA VAL A 525 49.21 -12.83 17.18
C VAL A 525 49.50 -12.44 15.72
N LEU A 526 48.70 -11.54 15.16
CA LEU A 526 48.85 -11.11 13.79
C LEU A 526 49.43 -9.70 13.70
N ASN A 527 50.26 -9.47 12.68
CA ASN A 527 50.82 -8.15 12.39
C ASN A 527 50.05 -7.51 11.23
N ILE A 528 49.06 -6.68 11.53
CA ILE A 528 48.21 -6.03 10.54
C ILE A 528 48.99 -4.94 9.81
N LYS A 529 49.17 -5.09 8.51
CA LYS A 529 49.84 -4.12 7.61
C LYS A 529 48.86 -3.30 6.78
N GLY A 530 47.67 -3.81 6.55
CA GLY A 530 46.63 -3.13 5.77
C GLY A 530 45.25 -3.68 6.08
N LYS A 531 44.25 -2.82 5.96
CA LYS A 531 42.84 -3.13 6.13
C LYS A 531 42.07 -2.60 4.94
N GLU A 532 41.19 -3.43 4.42
CA GLU A 532 40.15 -3.04 3.44
C GLU A 532 38.79 -3.47 3.97
N GLU A 533 37.76 -2.65 3.78
CA GLU A 533 36.38 -2.90 4.24
C GLU A 533 35.45 -2.81 3.08
N PHE A 534 34.54 -3.79 2.95
CA PHE A 534 33.59 -3.90 1.86
C PHE A 534 32.17 -4.07 2.39
N ASP A 535 31.28 -3.19 1.95
CA ASP A 535 29.84 -3.42 2.05
C ASP A 535 29.44 -4.41 0.96
N LEU A 536 28.87 -5.54 1.36
CA LEU A 536 28.52 -6.60 0.43
C LEU A 536 27.22 -6.25 -0.32
N PRO A 537 27.13 -6.48 -1.64
CA PRO A 537 25.92 -6.18 -2.43
C PRO A 537 24.66 -6.88 -1.91
N TRP A 538 24.80 -7.96 -1.19
CA TRP A 538 23.71 -8.73 -0.58
C TRP A 538 23.50 -8.45 0.91
N GLY A 539 24.09 -7.36 1.41
CA GLY A 539 24.03 -6.93 2.80
C GLY A 539 25.08 -7.57 3.70
N GLY A 540 25.47 -6.86 4.74
CA GLY A 540 26.57 -7.22 5.65
C GLY A 540 27.92 -6.76 5.16
N LYS A 541 28.97 -7.12 5.91
CA LYS A 541 30.33 -6.61 5.68
C LYS A 541 31.35 -7.73 5.54
N LEU A 542 32.41 -7.42 4.77
CA LEU A 542 33.67 -8.16 4.73
C LEU A 542 34.78 -7.20 5.12
N GLU A 543 35.53 -7.51 6.18
CA GLU A 543 36.81 -6.86 6.48
C GLU A 543 37.95 -7.78 6.08
N TYR A 544 38.88 -7.26 5.27
CA TYR A 544 40.04 -7.97 4.74
C TYR A 544 41.33 -7.37 5.25
N TYR A 545 42.15 -8.20 5.89
CA TYR A 545 43.38 -7.78 6.53
C TYR A 545 44.59 -8.45 5.88
N ASN A 546 45.55 -7.64 5.47
CA ASN A 546 46.86 -8.11 5.06
C ASN A 546 47.79 -8.18 6.28
N CYS A 547 48.19 -9.39 6.67
CA CYS A 547 49.08 -9.68 7.79
C CYS A 547 50.35 -10.43 7.33
N ILE A 548 50.65 -10.47 6.05
CA ILE A 548 51.80 -11.18 5.49
C ILE A 548 53.11 -10.61 6.02
N VAL A 549 53.98 -11.48 6.54
CA VAL A 549 55.35 -11.13 7.05
C VAL A 549 56.40 -11.79 6.17
N GLY A 550 57.55 -11.14 6.03
CA GLY A 550 58.71 -11.71 5.33
C GLY A 550 58.58 -11.92 3.82
N GLY A 551 57.53 -11.38 3.17
CA GLY A 551 57.37 -11.53 1.73
C GLY A 551 56.93 -12.94 1.29
N ALA A 552 56.28 -13.69 2.15
CA ALA A 552 55.79 -15.05 1.89
C ALA A 552 54.87 -15.11 0.66
N ILE A 553 54.08 -14.06 0.44
CA ILE A 553 53.26 -13.83 -0.75
C ILE A 553 53.59 -12.41 -1.26
N ASP A 554 53.81 -12.27 -2.56
CA ASP A 554 54.00 -10.97 -3.21
C ASP A 554 52.70 -10.16 -3.14
N ALA A 555 52.79 -8.87 -2.83
CA ALA A 555 51.64 -7.96 -2.69
C ALA A 555 50.74 -7.91 -3.92
N ARG A 556 51.26 -8.15 -5.13
CA ARG A 556 50.50 -8.23 -6.37
C ARG A 556 49.44 -9.32 -6.37
N PHE A 557 49.53 -10.37 -5.53
CA PHE A 557 48.57 -11.47 -5.44
C PHE A 557 47.49 -11.24 -4.39
N MET A 558 47.59 -10.19 -3.54
CA MET A 558 46.55 -9.88 -2.55
C MET A 558 45.19 -9.63 -3.15
N PRO A 559 45.04 -8.91 -4.30
CA PRO A 559 43.74 -8.78 -4.98
C PRO A 559 43.19 -10.11 -5.49
N ALA A 560 44.03 -11.05 -5.94
CA ALA A 560 43.61 -12.37 -6.39
C ALA A 560 43.09 -13.22 -5.20
N ILE A 561 43.75 -13.12 -4.03
CA ILE A 561 43.27 -13.77 -2.81
C ILE A 561 41.91 -13.23 -2.39
N LEU A 562 41.77 -11.93 -2.34
CA LEU A 562 40.49 -11.27 -2.02
C LEU A 562 39.38 -11.69 -3.03
N LYS A 563 39.67 -11.76 -4.32
CA LYS A 563 38.74 -12.25 -5.35
C LYS A 563 38.30 -13.67 -5.04
N GLY A 564 39.21 -14.60 -4.69
CA GLY A 564 38.87 -15.99 -4.36
C GLY A 564 37.94 -16.09 -3.14
N ILE A 565 38.21 -15.26 -2.11
CA ILE A 565 37.35 -15.17 -0.91
C ILE A 565 35.92 -14.66 -1.32
N ASN A 566 35.84 -13.58 -2.06
CA ASN A 566 34.55 -13.00 -2.52
C ASN A 566 33.77 -13.99 -3.36
N GLU A 567 34.41 -14.69 -4.29
CA GLU A 567 33.77 -15.74 -5.09
C GLU A 567 33.18 -16.81 -4.19
N LYS A 568 33.91 -17.28 -3.18
CA LYS A 568 33.41 -18.32 -2.26
C LYS A 568 32.31 -17.81 -1.34
N MET A 569 32.38 -16.56 -0.90
CA MET A 569 31.29 -15.92 -0.14
C MET A 569 30.01 -15.79 -0.98
N SER A 570 30.11 -15.47 -2.25
CA SER A 570 28.97 -15.36 -3.15
C SER A 570 28.39 -16.71 -3.60
N GLU A 571 29.15 -17.78 -3.52
CA GLU A 571 28.69 -19.15 -3.80
C GLU A 571 28.10 -19.83 -2.56
N GLY A 572 28.35 -19.33 -1.35
CA GLY A 572 27.96 -19.94 -0.08
C GLY A 572 28.78 -21.15 0.30
N PRO A 573 29.61 -21.04 1.36
CA PRO A 573 30.50 -22.14 1.76
C PRO A 573 29.77 -23.36 2.38
N LEU A 574 28.55 -23.19 2.90
CA LEU A 574 27.82 -24.19 3.67
C LEU A 574 26.62 -24.79 2.89
N THR A 575 25.71 -23.98 2.42
CA THR A 575 24.46 -24.38 1.76
C THR A 575 24.20 -23.65 0.45
N GLY A 576 25.20 -23.01 -0.13
CA GLY A 576 25.02 -22.19 -1.32
C GLY A 576 24.40 -20.83 -1.06
N SER A 577 24.15 -20.46 0.20
CA SER A 577 23.60 -19.15 0.58
C SER A 577 24.72 -18.13 0.78
N LEU A 578 24.51 -16.90 0.33
CA LEU A 578 25.51 -15.84 0.35
C LEU A 578 26.06 -15.58 1.78
N ALA A 579 27.39 -15.62 1.95
CA ALA A 579 28.03 -15.42 3.26
C ALA A 579 28.21 -13.93 3.57
N ARG A 580 28.13 -13.56 4.86
CA ARG A 580 28.24 -12.18 5.32
C ARG A 580 28.85 -12.05 6.72
N ASP A 581 29.25 -10.84 7.07
CA ASP A 581 29.73 -10.45 8.40
C ASP A 581 30.92 -11.24 8.86
N ILE A 582 32.01 -11.19 8.06
CA ILE A 582 33.24 -11.95 8.26
C ILE A 582 34.46 -11.03 8.19
N ARG A 583 35.42 -11.27 9.07
CA ARG A 583 36.75 -10.72 9.03
C ARG A 583 37.72 -11.79 8.53
N VAL A 584 38.57 -11.46 7.56
CA VAL A 584 39.56 -12.37 6.99
C VAL A 584 40.91 -11.78 7.11
N TYR A 585 41.85 -12.52 7.74
CA TYR A 585 43.25 -12.16 7.94
C TYR A 585 44.09 -13.12 7.15
N VAL A 586 44.84 -12.62 6.16
CA VAL A 586 45.80 -13.42 5.38
C VAL A 586 47.16 -13.19 6.04
N TYR A 587 47.71 -14.23 6.68
CA TYR A 587 48.88 -14.07 7.54
C TYR A 587 50.14 -14.82 7.09
N ASP A 588 49.98 -15.86 6.24
CA ASP A 588 51.15 -16.61 5.71
C ASP A 588 50.76 -17.26 4.36
N GLY A 589 51.72 -17.89 3.70
CA GLY A 589 51.55 -18.64 2.48
C GLY A 589 52.85 -18.95 1.78
N LYS A 590 52.77 -19.49 0.56
CA LYS A 590 53.95 -19.78 -0.25
C LYS A 590 53.68 -19.45 -1.71
N MET A 591 54.71 -18.94 -2.38
CA MET A 591 54.73 -18.74 -3.83
C MET A 591 55.90 -19.50 -4.45
N HIS A 592 55.80 -19.84 -5.71
CA HIS A 592 56.85 -20.41 -6.53
C HIS A 592 57.29 -19.39 -7.58
N PRO A 593 58.60 -19.16 -7.76
CA PRO A 593 59.07 -18.07 -8.65
C PRO A 593 58.55 -18.14 -10.10
N VAL A 594 58.25 -19.35 -10.59
CA VAL A 594 57.84 -19.59 -11.99
C VAL A 594 56.39 -19.98 -12.11
N ASP A 595 55.86 -20.80 -11.18
CA ASP A 595 54.51 -21.42 -11.28
C ASP A 595 53.40 -20.65 -10.57
N SER A 596 53.71 -19.58 -9.86
CA SER A 596 52.72 -18.77 -9.16
C SER A 596 52.13 -17.73 -10.07
N ASN A 597 50.81 -17.77 -10.17
CA ASN A 597 49.98 -16.83 -10.93
C ASN A 597 48.71 -16.47 -10.16
N GLU A 598 47.95 -15.47 -10.65
CA GLU A 598 46.73 -14.99 -10.01
C GLU A 598 45.70 -16.11 -9.80
N ILE A 599 45.46 -16.97 -10.81
CA ILE A 599 44.48 -18.06 -10.75
C ILE A 599 44.83 -19.04 -9.63
N SER A 600 46.14 -19.35 -9.42
CA SER A 600 46.57 -20.22 -8.35
C SER A 600 46.24 -19.67 -6.96
N PHE A 601 46.36 -18.36 -6.76
CA PHE A 601 46.01 -17.70 -5.50
C PHE A 601 44.50 -17.53 -5.33
N VAL A 602 43.74 -17.29 -6.38
CA VAL A 602 42.26 -17.31 -6.34
C VAL A 602 41.78 -18.68 -5.83
N LEU A 603 42.26 -19.77 -6.43
CA LEU A 603 41.86 -21.14 -6.06
C LEU A 603 42.34 -21.53 -4.66
N ALA A 604 43.58 -21.15 -4.28
CA ALA A 604 44.11 -21.42 -2.96
C ALA A 604 43.29 -20.68 -1.87
N ALA A 605 43.02 -19.40 -2.06
CA ALA A 605 42.24 -18.59 -1.12
C ALA A 605 40.77 -19.06 -1.00
N ARG A 606 40.15 -19.38 -2.12
CA ARG A 606 38.79 -19.93 -2.16
C ARG A 606 38.65 -21.22 -1.33
N ASN A 607 39.59 -22.16 -1.48
CA ASN A 607 39.55 -23.41 -0.75
C ASN A 607 39.98 -23.24 0.72
N ALA A 608 40.99 -22.43 1.03
CA ALA A 608 41.34 -22.09 2.41
C ALA A 608 40.19 -21.45 3.16
N PHE A 609 39.46 -20.51 2.53
CA PHE A 609 38.29 -19.88 3.12
C PHE A 609 37.16 -20.90 3.35
N LYS A 610 36.89 -21.80 2.39
CA LYS A 610 35.90 -22.87 2.54
C LYS A 610 36.18 -23.75 3.73
N GLU A 611 37.43 -24.20 3.90
CA GLU A 611 37.86 -25.05 5.02
C GLU A 611 37.73 -24.30 6.35
N ALA A 612 38.23 -23.06 6.43
CA ALA A 612 38.11 -22.24 7.64
C ALA A 612 36.63 -22.02 8.02
N PHE A 613 35.77 -21.72 7.04
CA PHE A 613 34.38 -21.47 7.29
C PHE A 613 33.65 -22.68 7.91
N ARG A 614 33.97 -23.91 7.45
CA ARG A 614 33.37 -25.14 7.96
C ARG A 614 33.67 -25.39 9.46
N ILE A 615 34.82 -24.98 9.94
CA ILE A 615 35.22 -25.18 11.33
C ILE A 615 34.98 -23.97 12.22
N ALA A 616 34.63 -22.82 11.63
CA ALA A 616 34.35 -21.56 12.34
C ALA A 616 32.97 -21.50 13.01
N GLY A 617 32.27 -22.62 13.18
CA GLY A 617 30.92 -22.67 13.75
C GLY A 617 29.92 -21.97 12.85
N PRO A 618 29.75 -22.46 11.61
CA PRO A 618 28.89 -21.83 10.63
C PRO A 618 27.41 -21.81 11.05
N LYS A 619 26.74 -20.70 10.75
CA LYS A 619 25.31 -20.49 11.01
C LYS A 619 24.59 -20.05 9.75
N ILE A 620 23.40 -20.60 9.53
CA ILE A 620 22.44 -20.09 8.55
C ILE A 620 21.62 -18.98 9.20
N MET A 621 21.43 -17.89 8.47
CA MET A 621 20.64 -16.75 8.91
C MET A 621 19.40 -16.61 8.05
N GLU A 622 18.27 -16.31 8.68
CA GLU A 622 16.99 -16.06 8.03
C GLU A 622 16.58 -14.57 8.14
N PRO A 623 15.88 -14.03 7.13
CA PRO A 623 15.38 -12.67 7.20
C PRO A 623 14.20 -12.58 8.17
N ILE A 624 14.29 -11.61 9.09
CA ILE A 624 13.28 -11.30 10.09
C ILE A 624 12.51 -10.04 9.67
N TYR A 625 11.20 -10.06 9.85
CA TYR A 625 10.31 -8.94 9.58
C TYR A 625 9.66 -8.46 10.86
N THR A 626 9.58 -7.15 11.03
CA THR A 626 8.71 -6.52 12.02
C THR A 626 7.29 -6.56 11.46
N VAL A 627 6.40 -7.16 12.22
CA VAL A 627 4.97 -7.30 11.89
C VAL A 627 4.16 -6.57 12.94
N GLU A 628 3.24 -5.72 12.48
CA GLU A 628 2.28 -5.04 13.34
C GLU A 628 0.88 -5.50 12.96
N VAL A 629 0.19 -6.19 13.87
CA VAL A 629 -1.17 -6.71 13.67
C VAL A 629 -2.16 -5.82 14.42
N MET A 630 -3.19 -5.37 13.72
CA MET A 630 -4.32 -4.63 14.29
C MET A 630 -5.57 -5.52 14.24
N THR A 631 -6.19 -5.75 15.39
CA THR A 631 -7.33 -6.68 15.53
C THR A 631 -8.33 -6.21 16.59
N PRO A 632 -9.63 -6.53 16.46
CA PRO A 632 -10.57 -6.40 17.56
C PRO A 632 -10.14 -7.23 18.79
N SER A 633 -10.46 -6.76 19.99
CA SER A 633 -10.07 -7.41 21.25
C SER A 633 -10.50 -8.88 21.34
N GLU A 634 -11.64 -9.23 20.76
CA GLU A 634 -12.17 -10.61 20.74
C GLU A 634 -11.27 -11.61 20.01
N TYR A 635 -10.49 -11.17 19.00
CA TYR A 635 -9.59 -12.01 18.22
C TYR A 635 -8.13 -11.92 18.66
N MET A 636 -7.79 -11.04 19.61
CA MET A 636 -6.43 -10.82 20.08
C MET A 636 -5.74 -12.11 20.51
N GLY A 637 -6.43 -12.94 21.30
CA GLY A 637 -5.87 -14.20 21.79
C GLY A 637 -5.56 -15.19 20.66
N ALA A 638 -6.43 -15.28 19.65
CA ALA A 638 -6.22 -16.13 18.49
C ALA A 638 -5.04 -15.64 17.64
N CYS A 639 -4.95 -14.34 17.40
CA CYS A 639 -3.83 -13.72 16.65
C CYS A 639 -2.50 -13.91 17.37
N MET A 640 -2.46 -13.73 18.69
CA MET A 640 -1.27 -13.98 19.52
C MET A 640 -0.80 -15.43 19.45
N SER A 641 -1.73 -16.39 19.58
CA SER A 641 -1.42 -17.82 19.50
C SER A 641 -0.87 -18.20 18.13
N ASP A 642 -1.44 -17.68 17.04
CA ASP A 642 -0.92 -17.92 15.69
C ASP A 642 0.48 -17.34 15.49
N LEU A 643 0.73 -16.10 15.94
CA LEU A 643 2.06 -15.51 15.89
C LEU A 643 3.10 -16.32 16.66
N GLN A 644 2.78 -16.82 17.85
CA GLN A 644 3.67 -17.69 18.64
C GLN A 644 3.98 -18.99 17.89
N ASN A 645 2.99 -19.60 17.25
CA ASN A 645 3.18 -20.79 16.44
C ASN A 645 4.09 -20.53 15.21
N ARG A 646 4.19 -19.27 14.76
CA ARG A 646 5.07 -18.80 13.68
C ARG A 646 6.44 -18.35 14.17
N ARG A 647 6.88 -18.80 15.32
CA ARG A 647 8.17 -18.41 15.91
C ARG A 647 8.32 -16.90 16.12
N ALA A 648 7.21 -16.19 16.29
CA ALA A 648 7.23 -14.74 16.49
C ALA A 648 7.77 -14.37 17.88
N LEU A 649 8.63 -13.38 17.93
CA LEU A 649 9.02 -12.70 19.17
C LEU A 649 8.12 -11.47 19.35
N ILE A 650 7.21 -11.52 20.32
CA ILE A 650 6.32 -10.39 20.63
C ILE A 650 7.17 -9.31 21.33
N GLU A 651 7.20 -8.12 20.73
CA GLU A 651 7.95 -6.96 21.25
C GLU A 651 7.07 -6.03 22.08
N GLY A 652 5.77 -5.98 21.78
CA GLY A 652 4.85 -5.11 22.50
C GLY A 652 3.41 -5.34 22.12
N MET A 653 2.55 -4.88 23.00
CA MET A 653 1.10 -4.85 22.80
C MET A 653 0.59 -3.49 23.23
N GLY A 654 -0.43 -3.00 22.55
CA GLY A 654 -1.07 -1.74 22.84
C GLY A 654 -2.50 -1.74 22.35
N SER A 655 -3.23 -0.69 22.67
CA SER A 655 -4.55 -0.43 22.13
C SER A 655 -4.53 0.89 21.38
N ASP A 656 -5.09 0.91 20.19
CA ASP A 656 -5.29 2.12 19.39
C ASP A 656 -6.74 2.20 18.95
N LYS A 657 -7.47 3.18 19.49
CA LYS A 657 -8.83 3.55 19.10
C LYS A 657 -9.83 2.39 19.06
N GLY A 658 -9.84 1.56 20.09
CA GLY A 658 -10.76 0.43 20.22
C GLY A 658 -10.30 -0.87 19.58
N PHE A 659 -9.06 -0.90 19.03
CA PHE A 659 -8.43 -2.10 18.50
C PHE A 659 -7.12 -2.41 19.23
N GLU A 660 -6.83 -3.69 19.33
CA GLU A 660 -5.56 -4.17 19.86
C GLU A 660 -4.49 -4.17 18.77
N VAL A 661 -3.28 -3.75 19.13
CA VAL A 661 -2.12 -3.71 18.25
C VAL A 661 -1.04 -4.61 18.84
N ILE A 662 -0.60 -5.61 18.06
CA ILE A 662 0.46 -6.54 18.43
C ILE A 662 1.65 -6.28 17.54
N LYS A 663 2.81 -5.95 18.16
CA LYS A 663 4.09 -5.82 17.47
C LYS A 663 4.95 -7.06 17.71
N ALA A 664 5.46 -7.64 16.62
CA ALA A 664 6.22 -8.87 16.69
C ALA A 664 7.33 -8.90 15.63
N ARG A 665 8.41 -9.62 15.93
CA ARG A 665 9.44 -9.99 14.96
C ARG A 665 9.22 -11.41 14.51
N VAL A 666 9.05 -11.62 13.21
CA VAL A 666 8.65 -12.90 12.64
C VAL A 666 9.58 -13.28 11.50
N PRO A 667 10.08 -14.54 11.43
CA PRO A 667 10.82 -15.02 10.28
C PRO A 667 10.00 -15.00 9.01
N LEU A 668 10.56 -14.55 7.89
CA LEU A 668 9.86 -14.47 6.60
C LEU A 668 9.31 -15.82 6.14
N ALA A 669 9.99 -16.91 6.46
CA ALA A 669 9.54 -18.26 6.14
C ALA A 669 8.16 -18.58 6.75
N GLU A 670 7.84 -18.02 7.91
CA GLU A 670 6.59 -18.24 8.63
C GLU A 670 5.46 -17.29 8.19
N LEU A 671 5.77 -16.28 7.38
CA LEU A 671 4.80 -15.28 6.91
C LEU A 671 4.11 -15.69 5.58
N TYR A 672 4.48 -16.81 4.99
CA TYR A 672 3.78 -17.29 3.80
C TYR A 672 2.31 -17.52 4.09
N ARG A 673 1.41 -16.91 3.30
CA ARG A 673 -0.05 -16.93 3.46
C ARG A 673 -0.56 -16.41 4.83
N TYR A 674 0.23 -15.61 5.54
CA TYR A 674 -0.20 -15.08 6.83
C TYR A 674 -1.45 -14.19 6.70
N SER A 675 -1.56 -13.37 5.65
CA SER A 675 -2.76 -12.55 5.37
C SER A 675 -4.05 -13.38 5.31
N THR A 676 -3.98 -14.55 4.66
CA THR A 676 -5.12 -15.48 4.54
C THR A 676 -5.47 -16.09 5.90
N THR A 677 -4.47 -16.53 6.64
CA THR A 677 -4.67 -17.10 7.99
C THR A 677 -5.25 -16.06 8.94
N LEU A 678 -4.70 -14.84 8.96
CA LEU A 678 -5.18 -13.75 9.81
C LEU A 678 -6.63 -13.38 9.49
N SER A 679 -6.97 -13.28 8.22
CA SER A 679 -8.34 -13.02 7.76
C SER A 679 -9.31 -14.13 8.21
N SER A 680 -8.89 -15.40 8.15
CA SER A 680 -9.70 -16.53 8.63
C SER A 680 -9.90 -16.51 10.15
N LEU A 681 -8.86 -16.22 10.92
CA LEU A 681 -8.91 -16.17 12.39
C LEU A 681 -9.79 -15.03 12.91
N SER A 682 -9.84 -13.93 12.18
CA SER A 682 -10.54 -12.70 12.60
C SER A 682 -11.82 -12.43 11.82
N SER A 683 -12.31 -13.40 11.03
CA SER A 683 -13.45 -13.20 10.12
C SER A 683 -13.28 -11.98 9.19
N GLY A 684 -12.03 -11.68 8.80
CA GLY A 684 -11.68 -10.53 7.96
C GLY A 684 -11.55 -9.21 8.71
N SER A 685 -11.65 -9.20 10.03
CA SER A 685 -11.64 -7.97 10.85
C SER A 685 -10.24 -7.49 11.22
N ALA A 686 -9.20 -8.35 11.13
CA ALA A 686 -7.83 -7.97 11.42
C ALA A 686 -7.03 -7.65 10.15
N THR A 687 -6.05 -6.79 10.30
CA THR A 687 -5.05 -6.48 9.26
C THR A 687 -3.65 -6.46 9.86
N PHE A 688 -2.63 -6.46 8.99
CA PHE A 688 -1.24 -6.32 9.43
C PHE A 688 -0.42 -5.53 8.42
N THR A 689 0.70 -5.02 8.90
CA THR A 689 1.80 -4.50 8.09
C THR A 689 3.05 -5.32 8.37
N MET A 690 3.98 -5.37 7.42
CA MET A 690 5.27 -6.01 7.61
C MET A 690 6.39 -5.22 6.95
N GLU A 691 7.53 -5.16 7.62
CA GLU A 691 8.72 -4.47 7.15
C GLU A 691 9.96 -5.30 7.47
N PHE A 692 10.92 -5.34 6.54
CA PHE A 692 12.20 -6.04 6.78
C PHE A 692 12.95 -5.38 7.95
N ALA A 693 13.37 -6.19 8.92
CA ALA A 693 14.14 -5.73 10.06
C ALA A 693 15.62 -6.04 9.91
N ASP A 694 15.99 -7.31 9.95
CA ASP A 694 17.39 -7.77 9.89
C ASP A 694 17.48 -9.27 9.52
N TYR A 695 18.70 -9.80 9.57
CA TYR A 695 18.95 -11.23 9.48
C TYR A 695 19.34 -11.78 10.87
N GLN A 696 18.74 -12.91 11.27
CA GLN A 696 19.08 -13.59 12.53
C GLN A 696 19.39 -15.08 12.29
N PRO A 697 20.25 -15.68 13.14
CA PRO A 697 20.54 -17.11 13.06
C PRO A 697 19.27 -17.94 13.23
N VAL A 698 19.10 -18.96 12.38
CA VAL A 698 18.01 -19.92 12.53
C VAL A 698 18.20 -20.80 13.77
N PRO A 699 17.13 -21.32 14.39
CA PRO A 699 17.21 -22.36 15.42
C PRO A 699 17.96 -23.61 14.93
N GLY A 700 18.55 -24.38 15.83
CA GLY A 700 19.39 -25.53 15.48
C GLY A 700 18.67 -26.61 14.70
N ASP A 701 17.42 -26.90 15.06
CA ASP A 701 16.56 -27.88 14.35
C ASP A 701 16.19 -27.42 12.92
N VAL A 702 16.01 -26.11 12.72
CA VAL A 702 15.78 -25.52 11.39
C VAL A 702 17.07 -25.60 10.55
N GLN A 703 18.22 -25.30 11.15
CA GLN A 703 19.51 -25.42 10.47
C GLN A 703 19.78 -26.83 9.99
N GLU A 704 19.53 -27.84 10.82
CA GLU A 704 19.69 -29.27 10.44
C GLU A 704 18.79 -29.66 9.26
N LYS A 705 17.54 -29.19 9.26
CA LYS A 705 16.61 -29.44 8.15
C LYS A 705 17.11 -28.80 6.85
N LEU A 706 17.57 -27.56 6.92
CA LEU A 706 18.10 -26.86 5.74
C LEU A 706 19.35 -27.49 5.18
N LEU A 707 20.28 -27.92 6.06
CA LEU A 707 21.49 -28.65 5.65
C LEU A 707 21.15 -29.99 4.98
N LYS A 708 20.18 -30.72 5.53
CA LYS A 708 19.74 -31.99 4.97
C LYS A 708 19.12 -31.80 3.59
N ALA A 709 18.22 -30.82 3.43
CA ALA A 709 17.60 -30.48 2.17
C ALA A 709 18.64 -30.12 1.09
N TYR A 710 19.63 -29.31 1.44
CA TYR A 710 20.71 -28.94 0.52
C TYR A 710 21.54 -30.16 0.06
N LEU A 711 21.87 -31.08 0.98
CA LEU A 711 22.62 -32.30 0.65
C LEU A 711 21.80 -33.29 -0.20
N GLU A 712 20.48 -33.25 -0.13
CA GLU A 712 19.59 -34.03 -1.00
C GLU A 712 19.54 -33.43 -2.41
N GLU A 713 19.43 -32.09 -2.54
CA GLU A 713 19.50 -31.39 -3.82
C GLU A 713 20.85 -31.61 -4.55
N GLU A 714 22.00 -31.52 -3.83
CA GLU A 714 23.33 -31.79 -4.42
C GLU A 714 23.50 -33.24 -4.95
N LYS A 715 22.65 -34.17 -4.55
CA LYS A 715 22.71 -35.56 -5.05
C LYS A 715 21.83 -35.80 -6.27
N GLU A 716 20.86 -34.93 -6.52
CA GLU A 716 19.95 -35.02 -7.67
C GLU A 716 20.48 -34.26 -8.90
N ASP A 717 21.38 -33.26 -8.70
CA ASP A 717 22.13 -32.57 -9.76
C ASP A 717 23.44 -33.37 -10.12
#